data_0245eb55ba43889a3da67df2c9378823
#
_entry.id   0245eb55ba43889a3da67df2c9378823
#
_cell.length_a   1.000
_cell.length_b   1.000
_cell.length_c   1.000
_cell.angle_alpha   90.00
_cell.angle_beta   90.00
_cell.angle_gamma   90.00
#
_symmetry.space_group_name_H-M   'P 1'
#
loop_
_entity.id
_entity.type
_entity.pdbx_description
1 polymer ?
#
loop_
_entity_poly.entity_id
_entity_poly.type
_entity_poly.pdbx_seq_one_letter_code
_entity_poly.pdbx_strand_id
1 'polypeptide(L)'
;MKQIHYTGLTDAQVLESRAKYGANVLTPPEEDSLWDQIKEVCKHPIAIAMFVLIGLTLVAAGVLFSSMGVGVFIMPAIVTVATLLILIVGFFGGFDDPLFKILITAFVLSMGISIYEYEWNNAEWTAFFEPIGIIVALILATSIAFWLEKNNEKTFQSLNQSNDDEPVKVIRNGHVCQVPRKDIVVGDIVKLETGEEVPADCTLLDCLNLTVDESSLTGELQAIKSLNPEAYPDATYKANEIKKGTNVIEGYCTAEVTQVGMSTECGEVYKSLNVGDEIIVGWFVKNNTTGELVGKYSTEDDANDALEEYQGEHEDDDVVVEQPLIDRMRVRKGSETPLSRKLNGLADWITKASYYIAGLIIVGRLVWFFISGDVNFASSEYWVEFVSFFLKTIMIAVTLVVVAVPEGLPMSVTLSLAFSMRKLMKSNTLPRTMHACETMGAASVICTDKTGTLTKNQMEVADSKIACSDKNLIAEMIAVNTTANLDFSHKNNTKVIGNPTEGALLLWIQKNGADYLEIRDTVQLVDRLPFTTENKYMATIVNSAVLGKKVVYVKGAPEILLGLCEINAELKSSLEKDLLSYQNKAMRTLGLAYMELSDNDNIFMDGKLIANKLKFVGIFAIQDDIREGVKESIEDCMKAGIAVKIVTGDTPGTAKEIGRKIGLWTDSDTEKNIITGAEIAHLTDKQLQERAMGLKIIARARPMDKKRLVEALQRLDQVVAVTGDGTNDAPALNKADVGLAMGNGTAVAKDASDMIIQDNSFSTIANAVMWGRSLYKNIQRFLLFQLTVNVAACFLVLFGAFLGTESPLTVTQMLWVNLIMDTFAAIALSALPPQKSVMEDKPRDPKAFILDSSMLRNIFGVGGFFFAVLLALLIISQHADIKSMGDLLNFHFGERNEVTVYELTLIFTIFVMTHMGYMFNARGYKTGGSGWNLRGCDGFLIIATVVTLGQVAIVQVPMLNSFFNVEQLPMKDWIIIFILGFLVTGVREVKHLIFK
;
A
#
# COMPACT_ATOMS: atom_id res chain seq x y z
N MET A 1 20.13 18.42 41.86
CA MET A 1 18.77 18.86 41.50
C MET A 1 17.77 18.06 42.32
N LYS A 2 16.82 18.73 43.01
CA LYS A 2 15.72 18.01 43.67
C LYS A 2 14.90 17.31 42.57
N GLN A 3 14.80 16.00 42.57
CA GLN A 3 13.84 15.30 41.70
C GLN A 3 12.42 15.73 42.10
N ILE A 4 11.76 16.43 41.19
CA ILE A 4 10.34 16.77 41.37
C ILE A 4 9.58 15.49 41.05
N HIS A 5 8.94 14.90 42.06
CA HIS A 5 8.07 13.78 41.90
C HIS A 5 6.69 14.24 41.42
N TYR A 6 6.35 14.01 40.18
CA TYR A 6 5.03 14.22 39.64
C TYR A 6 4.12 13.03 39.97
N THR A 7 2.96 13.29 40.56
CA THR A 7 1.98 12.22 40.88
C THR A 7 1.06 11.87 39.70
N GLY A 8 0.85 12.82 38.77
CA GLY A 8 -0.09 12.67 37.65
C GLY A 8 -1.55 12.48 38.11
N LEU A 9 -2.42 12.18 37.14
CA LEU A 9 -3.86 11.96 37.39
C LEU A 9 -4.12 10.60 38.05
N THR A 10 -5.13 10.54 38.90
CA THR A 10 -5.72 9.27 39.37
C THR A 10 -6.73 8.72 38.36
N ASP A 11 -7.05 7.43 38.43
CA ASP A 11 -8.00 6.80 37.49
C ASP A 11 -9.39 7.48 37.48
N ALA A 12 -9.83 7.97 38.65
CA ALA A 12 -11.09 8.74 38.74
C ALA A 12 -11.01 10.08 38.01
N GLN A 13 -9.90 10.80 38.13
CA GLN A 13 -9.66 12.07 37.46
C GLN A 13 -9.50 11.89 35.94
N VAL A 14 -8.94 10.75 35.47
CA VAL A 14 -8.85 10.42 34.04
C VAL A 14 -10.25 10.24 33.45
N LEU A 15 -11.17 9.55 34.15
CA LEU A 15 -12.56 9.38 33.71
C LEU A 15 -13.31 10.72 33.66
N GLU A 16 -13.12 11.56 34.65
CA GLU A 16 -13.71 12.91 34.72
C GLU A 16 -13.20 13.81 33.59
N SER A 17 -11.87 13.83 33.36
CA SER A 17 -11.27 14.60 32.29
C SER A 17 -11.75 14.13 30.91
N ARG A 18 -11.84 12.81 30.70
CA ARG A 18 -12.36 12.23 29.45
C ARG A 18 -13.83 12.61 29.20
N ALA A 19 -14.66 12.62 30.23
CA ALA A 19 -16.06 13.02 30.10
C ALA A 19 -16.20 14.51 29.76
N LYS A 20 -15.28 15.36 30.26
CA LYS A 20 -15.32 16.81 30.08
C LYS A 20 -14.70 17.26 28.74
N TYR A 21 -13.57 16.69 28.33
CA TYR A 21 -12.78 17.18 27.21
C TYR A 21 -12.76 16.22 26.00
N GLY A 22 -13.35 15.02 26.13
CA GLY A 22 -13.40 14.02 25.09
C GLY A 22 -12.15 13.15 24.98
N ALA A 23 -12.07 12.36 23.89
CA ALA A 23 -10.94 11.49 23.58
C ALA A 23 -9.92 12.22 22.67
N ASN A 24 -8.66 11.79 22.72
CA ASN A 24 -7.60 12.35 21.86
C ASN A 24 -7.62 11.75 20.44
N VAL A 25 -8.75 11.90 19.74
CA VAL A 25 -8.97 11.39 18.39
C VAL A 25 -9.37 12.55 17.49
N LEU A 26 -8.84 12.59 16.26
CA LEU A 26 -9.32 13.47 15.21
C LEU A 26 -10.52 12.79 14.53
N THR A 27 -11.73 13.30 14.75
CA THR A 27 -12.93 12.78 14.10
C THR A 27 -12.96 13.21 12.65
N PRO A 28 -13.20 12.28 11.68
CA PRO A 28 -13.46 12.64 10.29
C PRO A 28 -14.65 13.62 10.21
N PRO A 29 -14.74 14.48 9.18
CA PRO A 29 -15.91 15.29 8.93
C PRO A 29 -17.15 14.42 8.84
N GLU A 30 -18.28 14.92 9.31
CA GLU A 30 -19.58 14.23 9.15
C GLU A 30 -19.81 14.04 7.65
N GLU A 31 -20.21 12.83 7.24
CA GLU A 31 -20.62 12.55 5.86
C GLU A 31 -21.78 13.51 5.52
N ASP A 32 -21.75 14.11 4.31
CA ASP A 32 -22.82 14.95 3.80
C ASP A 32 -24.17 14.25 3.95
N SER A 33 -25.17 14.99 4.39
CA SER A 33 -26.49 14.42 4.57
C SER A 33 -26.98 13.87 3.21
N LEU A 34 -27.75 12.78 3.23
CA LEU A 34 -28.38 12.21 2.01
C LEU A 34 -29.09 13.27 1.18
N TRP A 35 -29.60 14.31 1.84
CA TRP A 35 -30.33 15.40 1.20
C TRP A 35 -29.41 16.37 0.43
N ASP A 36 -28.21 16.58 0.90
CA ASP A 36 -27.23 17.43 0.24
C ASP A 36 -26.61 16.71 -0.96
N GLN A 37 -26.34 15.41 -0.84
CA GLN A 37 -25.93 14.56 -1.96
C GLN A 37 -27.00 14.52 -3.07
N ILE A 38 -28.29 14.41 -2.75
CA ILE A 38 -29.39 14.47 -3.73
C ILE A 38 -29.46 15.82 -4.41
N LYS A 39 -29.28 16.93 -3.68
CA LYS A 39 -29.24 18.27 -4.27
C LYS A 39 -28.11 18.44 -5.28
N GLU A 40 -26.95 17.89 -4.98
CA GLU A 40 -25.78 17.97 -5.86
C GLU A 40 -26.02 17.19 -7.15
N VAL A 41 -26.51 15.97 -7.08
CA VAL A 41 -26.92 15.17 -8.24
C VAL A 41 -27.95 15.91 -9.11
N CYS A 42 -28.93 16.56 -8.52
CA CYS A 42 -29.96 17.32 -9.26
C CYS A 42 -29.39 18.58 -9.97
N LYS A 43 -28.24 19.10 -9.55
CA LYS A 43 -27.58 20.23 -10.23
C LYS A 43 -26.74 19.80 -11.43
N HIS A 44 -26.44 18.51 -11.57
CA HIS A 44 -25.63 18.02 -12.68
C HIS A 44 -26.30 18.28 -14.04
N PRO A 45 -25.55 18.68 -15.11
CA PRO A 45 -26.14 19.00 -16.43
C PRO A 45 -26.99 17.89 -17.04
N ILE A 46 -26.63 16.62 -16.83
CA ILE A 46 -27.37 15.44 -17.30
C ILE A 46 -28.75 15.39 -16.61
N ALA A 47 -28.79 15.58 -15.27
CA ALA A 47 -30.05 15.61 -14.54
C ALA A 47 -30.96 16.74 -14.99
N ILE A 48 -30.39 17.92 -15.19
CA ILE A 48 -31.14 19.10 -15.72
C ILE A 48 -31.69 18.79 -17.10
N ALA A 49 -30.90 18.21 -18.03
CA ALA A 49 -31.36 17.85 -19.34
C ALA A 49 -32.54 16.85 -19.31
N MET A 50 -32.48 15.87 -18.39
CA MET A 50 -33.58 14.92 -18.22
C MET A 50 -34.84 15.55 -17.64
N PHE A 51 -34.74 16.49 -16.70
CA PHE A 51 -35.93 17.24 -16.21
C PHE A 51 -36.56 18.11 -17.31
N VAL A 52 -35.74 18.70 -18.16
CA VAL A 52 -36.23 19.44 -19.33
C VAL A 52 -36.98 18.49 -20.29
N LEU A 53 -36.45 17.31 -20.54
CA LEU A 53 -37.07 16.28 -21.38
C LEU A 53 -38.47 15.85 -20.84
N ILE A 54 -38.56 15.62 -19.53
CA ILE A 54 -39.86 15.35 -18.87
C ILE A 54 -40.86 16.51 -19.14
N GLY A 55 -40.41 17.75 -18.95
CA GLY A 55 -41.24 18.92 -19.16
C GLY A 55 -41.75 19.00 -20.61
N LEU A 56 -40.88 18.76 -21.59
CA LEU A 56 -41.21 18.76 -23.01
C LEU A 56 -42.21 17.64 -23.36
N THR A 57 -42.01 16.42 -22.86
CA THR A 57 -42.95 15.28 -23.12
C THR A 57 -44.30 15.49 -22.47
N LEU A 58 -44.38 16.08 -21.28
CA LEU A 58 -45.64 16.44 -20.62
C LEU A 58 -46.38 17.54 -21.38
N VAL A 59 -45.69 18.55 -21.86
CA VAL A 59 -46.30 19.61 -22.70
C VAL A 59 -46.85 19.02 -24.01
N ALA A 60 -46.05 18.18 -24.68
CA ALA A 60 -46.50 17.50 -25.89
C ALA A 60 -47.71 16.60 -25.64
N ALA A 61 -47.74 15.83 -24.55
CA ALA A 61 -48.90 15.03 -24.15
C ALA A 61 -50.12 15.89 -23.86
N GLY A 62 -49.97 17.03 -23.20
CA GLY A 62 -51.07 17.97 -22.94
C GLY A 62 -51.69 18.53 -24.20
N VAL A 63 -50.85 18.85 -25.20
CA VAL A 63 -51.32 19.34 -26.49
C VAL A 63 -52.08 18.25 -27.30
N LEU A 64 -51.59 17.01 -27.25
CA LEU A 64 -52.15 15.89 -28.01
C LEU A 64 -53.33 15.19 -27.33
N PHE A 65 -53.61 15.51 -26.06
CA PHE A 65 -54.66 14.86 -25.27
C PHE A 65 -56.04 14.93 -25.88
N SER A 66 -56.38 16.06 -26.54
CA SER A 66 -57.69 16.26 -27.19
C SER A 66 -57.93 15.36 -28.40
N SER A 67 -56.83 14.84 -29.02
CA SER A 67 -56.92 14.02 -30.23
C SER A 67 -56.71 12.51 -29.98
N MET A 68 -55.92 12.11 -28.98
CA MET A 68 -55.48 10.72 -28.76
C MET A 68 -55.95 10.12 -27.42
N GLY A 69 -56.56 10.90 -26.52
CA GLY A 69 -57.10 10.41 -25.23
C GLY A 69 -56.01 10.10 -24.21
N VAL A 70 -56.32 9.22 -23.24
CA VAL A 70 -55.43 8.94 -22.07
C VAL A 70 -54.12 8.24 -22.45
N GLY A 71 -54.05 7.56 -23.61
CA GLY A 71 -52.85 6.86 -24.07
C GLY A 71 -51.62 7.76 -24.25
N VAL A 72 -51.86 9.07 -24.53
CA VAL A 72 -50.79 10.07 -24.70
C VAL A 72 -49.90 10.24 -23.45
N PHE A 73 -50.39 9.90 -22.25
CA PHE A 73 -49.61 10.01 -21.00
C PHE A 73 -48.69 8.85 -20.72
N ILE A 74 -48.70 7.77 -21.51
CA ILE A 74 -47.81 6.63 -21.37
C ILE A 74 -46.36 7.08 -21.57
N MET A 75 -46.07 7.88 -22.57
CA MET A 75 -44.75 8.39 -22.91
C MET A 75 -44.14 9.26 -21.80
N PRO A 76 -44.79 10.31 -21.29
CA PRO A 76 -44.32 11.06 -20.14
C PRO A 76 -44.07 10.19 -18.90
N ALA A 77 -44.92 9.18 -18.67
CA ALA A 77 -44.74 8.25 -17.55
C ALA A 77 -43.42 7.42 -17.70
N ILE A 78 -43.16 6.87 -18.87
CA ILE A 78 -41.95 6.11 -19.17
C ILE A 78 -40.72 7.00 -18.99
N VAL A 79 -40.72 8.21 -19.58
CA VAL A 79 -39.61 9.17 -19.48
C VAL A 79 -39.36 9.59 -18.03
N THR A 80 -40.44 9.77 -17.24
CA THR A 80 -40.35 10.12 -15.82
C THR A 80 -39.70 9.00 -15.02
N VAL A 81 -40.12 7.74 -15.21
CA VAL A 81 -39.53 6.56 -14.56
C VAL A 81 -38.05 6.42 -14.95
N ALA A 82 -37.74 6.54 -16.23
CA ALA A 82 -36.37 6.50 -16.73
C ALA A 82 -35.47 7.58 -16.10
N THR A 83 -35.99 8.80 -16.01
CA THR A 83 -35.26 9.91 -15.36
C THR A 83 -35.00 9.62 -13.88
N LEU A 84 -35.97 9.09 -13.17
CA LEU A 84 -35.85 8.75 -11.78
C LEU A 84 -34.76 7.69 -11.57
N LEU A 85 -34.69 6.69 -12.46
CA LEU A 85 -33.69 5.64 -12.45
C LEU A 85 -32.28 6.20 -12.78
N ILE A 86 -32.17 7.12 -13.74
CA ILE A 86 -30.90 7.80 -14.07
C ILE A 86 -30.42 8.68 -12.92
N LEU A 87 -31.32 9.35 -12.19
CA LEU A 87 -30.97 10.12 -11.00
C LEU A 87 -30.45 9.23 -9.87
N ILE A 88 -30.98 8.02 -9.72
CA ILE A 88 -30.46 7.01 -8.79
C ILE A 88 -29.01 6.65 -9.16
N VAL A 89 -28.73 6.47 -10.45
CA VAL A 89 -27.36 6.21 -10.94
C VAL A 89 -26.44 7.38 -10.65
N GLY A 90 -26.92 8.63 -10.87
CA GLY A 90 -26.15 9.83 -10.53
C GLY A 90 -25.84 9.95 -9.04
N PHE A 91 -26.80 9.56 -8.18
CA PHE A 91 -26.62 9.52 -6.73
C PHE A 91 -25.44 8.61 -6.30
N PHE A 92 -25.20 7.55 -7.03
CA PHE A 92 -24.05 6.66 -6.80
C PHE A 92 -22.74 7.14 -7.48
N GLY A 93 -22.62 8.40 -7.91
CA GLY A 93 -21.41 8.98 -8.47
C GLY A 93 -21.13 8.65 -9.95
N GLY A 94 -22.14 8.10 -10.67
CA GLY A 94 -21.95 7.60 -12.04
C GLY A 94 -21.87 8.63 -13.17
N PHE A 95 -22.18 9.90 -12.94
CA PHE A 95 -22.28 10.87 -14.05
C PHE A 95 -20.95 11.28 -14.67
N ASP A 96 -19.84 11.16 -13.98
CA ASP A 96 -18.51 11.54 -14.48
C ASP A 96 -17.81 10.41 -15.23
N ASP A 97 -18.22 9.18 -15.03
CA ASP A 97 -17.66 8.02 -15.70
C ASP A 97 -18.03 8.02 -17.20
N PRO A 98 -17.04 7.96 -18.13
CA PRO A 98 -17.28 7.88 -19.55
C PRO A 98 -18.20 6.76 -19.98
N LEU A 99 -18.15 5.63 -19.30
CA LEU A 99 -18.98 4.47 -19.56
C LEU A 99 -20.46 4.75 -19.32
N PHE A 100 -20.78 5.43 -18.21
CA PHE A 100 -22.15 5.82 -17.91
C PHE A 100 -22.74 6.70 -18.97
N LYS A 101 -21.94 7.63 -19.52
CA LYS A 101 -22.34 8.50 -20.64
C LYS A 101 -22.70 7.66 -21.87
N ILE A 102 -21.91 6.61 -22.17
CA ILE A 102 -22.18 5.69 -23.29
C ILE A 102 -23.46 4.89 -23.04
N LEU A 103 -23.65 4.33 -21.85
CA LEU A 103 -24.83 3.53 -21.51
C LEU A 103 -26.12 4.37 -21.44
N ILE A 104 -26.06 5.61 -20.96
CA ILE A 104 -27.18 6.54 -21.01
C ILE A 104 -27.53 6.87 -22.47
N THR A 105 -26.54 7.07 -23.32
CA THR A 105 -26.74 7.27 -24.76
C THR A 105 -27.37 6.05 -25.40
N ALA A 106 -26.86 4.84 -25.07
CA ALA A 106 -27.46 3.57 -25.52
C ALA A 106 -28.91 3.42 -25.08
N PHE A 107 -29.21 3.76 -23.82
CA PHE A 107 -30.58 3.77 -23.29
C PHE A 107 -31.50 4.70 -24.06
N VAL A 108 -31.07 5.95 -24.28
CA VAL A 108 -31.89 6.94 -25.00
C VAL A 108 -32.17 6.48 -26.45
N LEU A 109 -31.15 5.94 -27.11
CA LEU A 109 -31.31 5.41 -28.48
C LEU A 109 -32.20 4.17 -28.52
N SER A 110 -31.98 3.18 -27.63
CA SER A 110 -32.82 1.97 -27.56
C SER A 110 -34.26 2.31 -27.21
N MET A 111 -34.48 3.27 -26.31
CA MET A 111 -35.83 3.76 -25.98
C MET A 111 -36.48 4.41 -27.20
N GLY A 112 -35.73 5.23 -27.95
CA GLY A 112 -36.24 5.84 -29.17
C GLY A 112 -36.65 4.81 -30.24
N ILE A 113 -35.87 3.74 -30.41
CA ILE A 113 -36.15 2.64 -31.31
C ILE A 113 -37.40 1.87 -30.85
N SER A 114 -37.49 1.51 -29.58
CA SER A 114 -38.61 0.78 -29.01
C SER A 114 -39.94 1.56 -29.15
N ILE A 115 -39.90 2.89 -29.00
CA ILE A 115 -41.04 3.77 -29.24
C ILE A 115 -41.45 3.74 -30.71
N TYR A 116 -40.44 3.85 -31.62
CA TYR A 116 -40.71 3.81 -33.08
C TYR A 116 -41.31 2.45 -33.47
N GLU A 117 -40.78 1.34 -32.99
CA GLU A 117 -41.31 0.00 -33.28
C GLU A 117 -42.72 -0.22 -32.72
N TYR A 118 -42.99 0.29 -31.53
CA TYR A 118 -44.30 0.20 -30.88
C TYR A 118 -45.38 1.02 -31.58
N GLU A 119 -45.08 2.27 -31.93
CA GLU A 119 -46.08 3.19 -32.49
C GLU A 119 -46.30 3.02 -34.03
N TRP A 120 -45.23 2.66 -34.76
CA TRP A 120 -45.31 2.61 -36.24
C TRP A 120 -45.26 1.19 -36.81
N ASN A 121 -44.61 0.21 -36.12
CA ASN A 121 -44.51 -1.17 -36.60
C ASN A 121 -45.45 -2.15 -35.85
N ASN A 122 -46.35 -1.68 -35.00
CA ASN A 122 -47.23 -2.50 -34.16
C ASN A 122 -46.49 -3.58 -33.37
N ALA A 123 -45.27 -3.34 -32.92
CA ALA A 123 -44.54 -4.25 -32.09
C ALA A 123 -45.24 -4.40 -30.70
N GLU A 124 -45.06 -5.53 -30.09
CA GLU A 124 -45.57 -5.74 -28.74
C GLU A 124 -44.80 -4.89 -27.73
N TRP A 125 -45.36 -4.63 -26.58
CA TRP A 125 -44.73 -3.83 -25.53
C TRP A 125 -43.46 -4.49 -24.98
N THR A 126 -43.17 -5.71 -25.35
CA THR A 126 -41.88 -6.42 -25.13
C THR A 126 -40.68 -5.70 -25.72
N ALA A 127 -40.85 -4.86 -26.72
CA ALA A 127 -39.82 -3.99 -27.30
C ALA A 127 -39.15 -3.07 -26.26
N PHE A 128 -39.81 -2.74 -25.15
CA PHE A 128 -39.26 -1.92 -24.08
C PHE A 128 -38.39 -2.68 -23.08
N PHE A 129 -38.29 -4.00 -23.19
CA PHE A 129 -37.44 -4.77 -22.27
C PHE A 129 -35.94 -4.48 -22.44
N GLU A 130 -35.46 -4.21 -23.64
CA GLU A 130 -34.05 -3.88 -23.89
C GLU A 130 -33.64 -2.57 -23.24
N PRO A 131 -34.31 -1.42 -23.42
CA PRO A 131 -33.96 -0.18 -22.72
C PRO A 131 -34.13 -0.30 -21.19
N ILE A 132 -35.15 -0.99 -20.68
CA ILE A 132 -35.31 -1.27 -19.26
C ILE A 132 -34.11 -2.09 -18.75
N GLY A 133 -33.64 -3.06 -19.55
CA GLY A 133 -32.47 -3.87 -19.25
C GLY A 133 -31.20 -3.08 -19.08
N ILE A 134 -30.97 -2.14 -19.97
CA ILE A 134 -29.78 -1.25 -19.90
C ILE A 134 -29.80 -0.47 -18.58
N ILE A 135 -30.95 0.10 -18.18
CA ILE A 135 -31.07 0.85 -16.92
C ILE A 135 -30.87 -0.05 -15.69
N VAL A 136 -31.51 -1.21 -15.65
CA VAL A 136 -31.35 -2.14 -14.53
C VAL A 136 -29.91 -2.58 -14.38
N ALA A 137 -29.23 -2.89 -15.48
CA ALA A 137 -27.81 -3.23 -15.48
C ALA A 137 -26.96 -2.05 -14.98
N LEU A 138 -27.29 -0.84 -15.42
CA LEU A 138 -26.62 0.38 -14.98
C LEU A 138 -26.73 0.60 -13.45
N ILE A 139 -27.92 0.44 -12.89
CA ILE A 139 -28.17 0.54 -11.44
C ILE A 139 -27.40 -0.54 -10.67
N LEU A 140 -27.40 -1.77 -11.18
CA LEU A 140 -26.65 -2.87 -10.54
C LEU A 140 -25.14 -2.57 -10.55
N ALA A 141 -24.62 -2.08 -11.66
CA ALA A 141 -23.21 -1.70 -11.79
C ALA A 141 -22.80 -0.66 -10.77
N THR A 142 -23.51 0.47 -10.76
CA THR A 142 -23.23 1.57 -9.84
C THR A 142 -23.38 1.13 -8.40
N SER A 143 -24.40 0.34 -8.09
CA SER A 143 -24.61 -0.17 -6.73
C SER A 143 -23.46 -1.09 -6.27
N ILE A 144 -22.96 -1.95 -7.14
CA ILE A 144 -21.82 -2.83 -6.86
C ILE A 144 -20.53 -2.00 -6.71
N ALA A 145 -20.27 -1.05 -7.62
CA ALA A 145 -19.11 -0.17 -7.57
C ALA A 145 -19.10 0.63 -6.25
N PHE A 146 -20.20 1.29 -5.92
CA PHE A 146 -20.38 2.05 -4.67
C PHE A 146 -20.19 1.19 -3.42
N TRP A 147 -20.79 -0.01 -3.39
CA TRP A 147 -20.63 -0.93 -2.26
C TRP A 147 -19.17 -1.36 -2.07
N LEU A 148 -18.46 -1.64 -3.17
CA LEU A 148 -17.04 -2.01 -3.12
C LEU A 148 -16.17 -0.84 -2.67
N GLU A 149 -16.42 0.37 -3.16
CA GLU A 149 -15.69 1.59 -2.79
C GLU A 149 -15.88 1.88 -1.29
N LYS A 150 -17.12 1.90 -0.80
CA LYS A 150 -17.43 2.12 0.61
C LYS A 150 -16.83 1.04 1.52
N ASN A 151 -16.79 -0.21 1.07
CA ASN A 151 -16.16 -1.30 1.82
C ASN A 151 -14.63 -1.21 1.84
N ASN A 152 -14.04 -0.72 0.76
CA ASN A 152 -12.59 -0.44 0.67
C ASN A 152 -12.22 0.74 1.57
N GLU A 153 -13.01 1.81 1.57
CA GLU A 153 -12.81 2.97 2.41
C GLU A 153 -12.90 2.62 3.91
N LYS A 154 -13.89 1.84 4.33
CA LYS A 154 -13.97 1.31 5.70
C LYS A 154 -12.73 0.49 6.09
N THR A 155 -12.19 -0.28 5.17
CA THR A 155 -10.97 -1.05 5.41
C THR A 155 -9.78 -0.12 5.61
N PHE A 156 -9.68 0.95 4.83
CA PHE A 156 -8.62 1.96 4.95
C PHE A 156 -8.75 2.78 6.23
N GLN A 157 -9.97 3.17 6.62
CA GLN A 157 -10.22 3.86 7.89
C GLN A 157 -9.82 3.00 9.10
N SER A 158 -10.09 1.69 9.07
CA SER A 158 -9.66 0.78 10.14
C SER A 158 -8.14 0.62 10.24
N LEU A 159 -7.41 0.88 9.14
CA LEU A 159 -5.95 0.92 9.11
C LEU A 159 -5.39 2.17 9.81
N ASN A 160 -6.00 3.33 9.56
CA ASN A 160 -5.60 4.58 10.18
C ASN A 160 -5.87 4.57 11.69
N GLN A 161 -6.92 3.92 12.16
CA GLN A 161 -7.20 3.75 13.60
C GLN A 161 -6.13 2.96 14.35
N SER A 162 -5.33 2.13 13.68
CA SER A 162 -4.24 1.42 14.35
C SER A 162 -3.08 2.34 14.77
N ASN A 163 -2.95 3.53 14.18
CA ASN A 163 -1.97 4.53 14.59
C ASN A 163 -2.36 5.22 15.91
N ASP A 164 -3.65 5.33 16.21
CA ASP A 164 -4.16 5.90 17.48
C ASP A 164 -3.92 4.98 18.69
N ASP A 165 -3.56 3.72 18.45
CA ASP A 165 -3.21 2.74 19.49
C ASP A 165 -1.72 2.75 19.88
N GLU A 166 -0.89 3.66 19.31
CA GLU A 166 0.52 3.80 19.68
C GLU A 166 0.67 4.12 21.17
N PRO A 167 1.52 3.37 21.91
CA PRO A 167 1.66 3.58 23.33
C PRO A 167 2.51 4.80 23.65
N VAL A 168 1.99 5.69 24.48
CA VAL A 168 2.65 6.90 24.98
C VAL A 168 2.98 6.75 26.46
N LYS A 169 4.18 7.20 26.88
CA LYS A 169 4.61 7.20 28.28
C LYS A 169 3.93 8.33 29.05
N VAL A 170 3.10 8.00 30.03
CA VAL A 170 2.43 8.97 30.92
C VAL A 170 2.72 8.67 32.38
N ILE A 171 2.61 9.69 33.22
CA ILE A 171 2.67 9.53 34.69
C ILE A 171 1.24 9.57 35.20
N ARG A 172 0.77 8.46 35.77
CA ARG A 172 -0.52 8.36 36.47
C ARG A 172 -0.34 7.64 37.82
N ASN A 173 -1.07 8.03 38.83
CA ASN A 173 -0.97 7.42 40.19
C ASN A 173 0.48 7.38 40.75
N GLY A 174 1.32 8.33 40.37
CA GLY A 174 2.73 8.40 40.81
C GLY A 174 3.70 7.43 40.07
N HIS A 175 3.23 6.68 39.09
CA HIS A 175 4.04 5.76 38.31
C HIS A 175 4.02 6.07 36.82
N VAL A 176 5.12 5.79 36.13
CA VAL A 176 5.17 5.86 34.65
C VAL A 176 4.48 4.64 34.11
N CYS A 177 3.45 4.83 33.30
CA CYS A 177 2.73 3.78 32.57
C CYS A 177 2.65 4.12 31.08
N GLN A 178 2.35 3.12 30.27
CA GLN A 178 2.09 3.30 28.83
C GLN A 178 0.59 3.22 28.56
N VAL A 179 0.05 4.23 27.87
CA VAL A 179 -1.35 4.27 27.48
C VAL A 179 -1.44 4.51 25.97
N PRO A 180 -2.45 3.95 25.28
CA PRO A 180 -2.70 4.27 23.88
C PRO A 180 -2.86 5.79 23.69
N ARG A 181 -2.37 6.33 22.56
CA ARG A 181 -2.46 7.77 22.23
C ARG A 181 -3.89 8.30 22.33
N LYS A 182 -4.89 7.54 21.89
CA LYS A 182 -6.32 7.88 21.96
C LYS A 182 -6.85 8.02 23.39
N ASP A 183 -6.18 7.41 24.37
CA ASP A 183 -6.59 7.38 25.79
C ASP A 183 -5.92 8.46 26.63
N ILE A 184 -5.13 9.34 26.03
CA ILE A 184 -4.58 10.52 26.67
C ILE A 184 -5.69 11.54 26.93
N VAL A 185 -5.67 12.16 28.11
CA VAL A 185 -6.67 13.15 28.54
C VAL A 185 -5.98 14.44 29.00
N VAL A 186 -6.75 15.54 29.05
CA VAL A 186 -6.25 16.83 29.57
C VAL A 186 -5.86 16.67 31.05
N GLY A 187 -4.65 17.17 31.41
CA GLY A 187 -4.04 17.02 32.71
C GLY A 187 -3.13 15.82 32.90
N ASP A 188 -3.04 14.92 31.90
CA ASP A 188 -2.02 13.88 31.90
C ASP A 188 -0.62 14.47 31.82
N ILE A 189 0.35 13.85 32.47
CA ILE A 189 1.75 14.23 32.37
C ILE A 189 2.47 13.23 31.46
N VAL A 190 2.89 13.70 30.28
CA VAL A 190 3.60 12.90 29.28
C VAL A 190 5.11 13.05 29.41
N LYS A 191 5.85 11.97 29.11
CA LYS A 191 7.31 12.00 28.99
C LYS A 191 7.67 11.71 27.53
N LEU A 192 8.44 12.62 26.95
CA LEU A 192 8.86 12.54 25.55
C LEU A 192 10.37 12.59 25.44
N GLU A 193 10.91 11.78 24.54
CA GLU A 193 12.34 11.64 24.25
C GLU A 193 12.58 11.88 22.75
N THR A 194 13.83 12.05 22.36
CA THR A 194 14.25 12.21 20.95
C THR A 194 13.63 11.14 20.04
N GLY A 195 12.97 11.59 18.96
CA GLY A 195 12.31 10.73 17.97
C GLY A 195 10.87 10.37 18.28
N GLU A 196 10.31 10.82 19.41
CA GLU A 196 8.89 10.63 19.76
C GLU A 196 8.04 11.81 19.25
N GLU A 197 6.83 11.51 18.78
CA GLU A 197 5.84 12.51 18.35
C GLU A 197 5.08 13.04 19.57
N VAL A 198 4.77 14.35 19.58
CA VAL A 198 3.96 15.00 20.59
C VAL A 198 2.49 14.56 20.41
N PRO A 199 1.91 13.83 21.38
CA PRO A 199 0.61 13.17 21.21
C PRO A 199 -0.60 14.10 21.33
N ALA A 200 -0.43 15.23 21.99
CA ALA A 200 -1.46 16.22 22.30
C ALA A 200 -0.80 17.58 22.51
N ASP A 201 -1.56 18.68 22.55
CA ASP A 201 -0.97 19.98 22.90
C ASP A 201 -0.61 19.98 24.39
N CYS A 202 0.64 20.34 24.68
CA CYS A 202 1.20 20.23 26.02
C CYS A 202 1.96 21.50 26.43
N THR A 203 2.04 21.74 27.76
CA THR A 203 2.91 22.73 28.36
C THR A 203 4.05 22.05 29.10
N LEU A 204 5.27 22.51 28.89
CA LEU A 204 6.48 21.95 29.48
C LEU A 204 6.52 22.15 30.99
N LEU A 205 6.77 21.09 31.75
CA LEU A 205 7.03 21.09 33.19
C LEU A 205 8.52 20.95 33.50
N ASP A 206 9.25 20.21 32.68
CA ASP A 206 10.69 19.98 32.73
C ASP A 206 11.25 19.66 31.34
N CYS A 207 12.40 20.20 30.96
CA CYS A 207 13.05 19.92 29.70
C CYS A 207 14.57 20.08 29.77
N LEU A 208 15.29 19.32 28.93
CA LEU A 208 16.74 19.48 28.80
C LEU A 208 17.11 19.42 27.29
N ASN A 209 17.69 20.52 26.80
CA ASN A 209 18.12 20.71 25.43
C ASN A 209 17.04 20.29 24.41
N LEU A 210 15.79 20.72 24.66
CA LEU A 210 14.64 20.32 23.85
C LEU A 210 14.57 21.13 22.56
N THR A 211 14.66 20.41 21.43
CA THR A 211 14.40 20.95 20.10
C THR A 211 13.29 20.13 19.44
N VAL A 212 12.29 20.79 18.89
CA VAL A 212 11.10 20.19 18.30
C VAL A 212 10.98 20.61 16.83
N ASP A 213 10.63 19.66 15.97
CA ASP A 213 10.27 19.90 14.58
C ASP A 213 8.80 20.35 14.52
N GLU A 214 8.57 21.63 14.27
CA GLU A 214 7.26 22.24 14.11
C GLU A 214 6.89 22.48 12.63
N SER A 215 7.67 21.94 11.69
CA SER A 215 7.46 22.16 10.25
C SER A 215 6.07 21.77 9.76
N SER A 216 5.47 20.78 10.43
CA SER A 216 4.10 20.35 10.13
C SER A 216 3.02 21.41 10.37
N LEU A 217 3.28 22.38 11.25
CA LEU A 217 2.33 23.44 11.65
C LEU A 217 2.79 24.82 11.22
N THR A 218 4.09 25.11 11.33
CA THR A 218 4.65 26.46 11.12
C THR A 218 5.59 26.55 9.92
N GLY A 219 6.06 25.41 9.42
CA GLY A 219 7.15 25.33 8.43
C GLY A 219 8.56 25.42 9.04
N GLU A 220 8.70 25.59 10.35
CA GLU A 220 10.01 25.65 11.02
C GLU A 220 10.54 24.26 11.37
N LEU A 221 11.68 23.88 10.78
CA LEU A 221 12.32 22.58 10.99
C LEU A 221 12.92 22.39 12.38
N GLN A 222 13.22 23.47 13.11
CA GLN A 222 13.85 23.41 14.43
C GLN A 222 13.38 24.55 15.32
N ALA A 223 12.49 24.25 16.25
CA ALA A 223 12.06 25.16 17.29
C ALA A 223 12.70 24.78 18.64
N ILE A 224 13.57 25.64 19.18
CA ILE A 224 14.18 25.44 20.50
C ILE A 224 13.15 25.78 21.59
N LYS A 225 12.96 24.86 22.53
CA LYS A 225 11.97 24.99 23.60
C LYS A 225 12.62 25.19 24.95
N SER A 226 11.92 25.95 25.83
CA SER A 226 12.39 26.33 27.15
C SER A 226 11.22 26.40 28.13
N LEU A 227 11.49 26.25 29.43
CA LEU A 227 10.48 26.46 30.49
C LEU A 227 10.00 27.92 30.60
N ASN A 228 10.81 28.90 30.14
CA ASN A 228 10.43 30.30 30.11
C ASN A 228 9.63 30.58 28.82
N PRO A 229 8.34 30.97 28.93
CA PRO A 229 7.49 31.21 27.75
C PRO A 229 8.01 32.31 26.82
N GLU A 230 8.76 33.29 27.37
CA GLU A 230 9.27 34.47 26.66
C GLU A 230 10.74 34.30 26.22
N ALA A 231 11.30 33.07 26.27
CA ALA A 231 12.71 32.85 25.92
C ALA A 231 13.01 33.14 24.43
N TYR A 232 12.03 32.94 23.56
CA TYR A 232 12.12 33.16 22.12
C TYR A 232 10.89 33.96 21.65
N PRO A 233 10.91 35.31 21.71
CA PRO A 233 9.75 36.15 21.40
C PRO A 233 9.28 36.09 19.95
N ASP A 234 10.18 35.76 19.02
CA ASP A 234 9.91 35.70 17.58
C ASP A 234 9.41 34.32 17.12
N ALA A 235 9.32 33.35 18.03
CA ALA A 235 8.81 32.00 17.70
C ALA A 235 7.28 32.01 17.52
N THR A 236 6.76 31.24 16.59
CA THR A 236 5.32 31.14 16.30
C THR A 236 4.52 30.68 17.51
N TYR A 237 5.05 29.71 18.25
CA TYR A 237 4.46 29.25 19.52
C TYR A 237 5.37 29.57 20.69
N LYS A 238 4.77 29.77 21.86
CA LYS A 238 5.54 30.06 23.08
C LYS A 238 6.59 28.98 23.35
N ALA A 239 7.72 29.37 23.89
CA ALA A 239 8.85 28.47 24.12
C ALA A 239 8.51 27.30 25.05
N ASN A 240 7.52 27.43 25.93
CA ASN A 240 7.09 26.41 26.88
C ASN A 240 5.92 25.55 26.37
N GLU A 241 5.47 25.73 25.13
CA GLU A 241 4.40 24.94 24.51
C GLU A 241 4.95 24.01 23.43
N ILE A 242 4.43 22.80 23.38
CA ILE A 242 4.65 21.83 22.31
C ILE A 242 3.31 21.34 21.76
N LYS A 243 3.19 21.22 20.46
CA LYS A 243 1.92 21.00 19.75
C LYS A 243 1.77 19.60 19.23
N LYS A 244 0.54 19.08 19.18
CA LYS A 244 0.21 17.75 18.62
C LYS A 244 0.70 17.63 17.18
N GLY A 245 1.32 16.48 16.85
CA GLY A 245 1.81 16.17 15.50
C GLY A 245 3.18 16.77 15.18
N THR A 246 3.86 17.37 16.15
CA THR A 246 5.26 17.81 16.07
C THR A 246 6.19 16.72 16.62
N ASN A 247 7.46 16.70 16.24
CA ASN A 247 8.40 15.63 16.60
C ASN A 247 9.57 16.18 17.45
N VAL A 248 9.97 15.44 18.49
CA VAL A 248 11.15 15.77 19.29
C VAL A 248 12.42 15.39 18.52
N ILE A 249 13.21 16.38 18.08
CA ILE A 249 14.47 16.18 17.36
C ILE A 249 15.61 15.87 18.33
N GLU A 250 15.72 16.65 19.42
CA GLU A 250 16.80 16.52 20.38
C GLU A 250 16.30 16.81 21.81
N GLY A 251 16.88 16.13 22.79
CA GLY A 251 16.57 16.32 24.19
C GLY A 251 15.45 15.43 24.73
N TYR A 252 14.97 15.79 25.89
CA TYR A 252 13.81 15.15 26.53
C TYR A 252 12.96 16.17 27.26
N CYS A 253 11.66 15.86 27.45
CA CYS A 253 10.78 16.69 28.27
C CYS A 253 9.76 15.89 29.08
N THR A 254 9.27 16.54 30.12
CA THR A 254 8.05 16.17 30.83
C THR A 254 7.06 17.33 30.66
N ALA A 255 5.88 17.05 30.14
CA ALA A 255 4.90 18.08 29.81
C ALA A 255 3.50 17.67 30.25
N GLU A 256 2.67 18.65 30.59
CA GLU A 256 1.26 18.49 30.97
C GLU A 256 0.37 18.70 29.74
N VAL A 257 -0.54 17.79 29.47
CA VAL A 257 -1.51 17.87 28.38
C VAL A 257 -2.55 18.94 28.64
N THR A 258 -2.64 19.92 27.77
CA THR A 258 -3.56 21.06 27.86
C THR A 258 -4.79 20.93 26.97
N GLN A 259 -4.64 20.33 25.77
CA GLN A 259 -5.73 20.11 24.81
C GLN A 259 -5.58 18.76 24.12
N VAL A 260 -6.72 18.13 23.76
CA VAL A 260 -6.79 16.82 23.11
C VAL A 260 -7.73 16.82 21.91
N GLY A 261 -7.52 15.91 20.97
CA GLY A 261 -8.40 15.67 19.83
C GLY A 261 -8.60 16.88 18.94
N MET A 262 -9.87 17.19 18.65
CA MET A 262 -10.28 18.28 17.76
C MET A 262 -10.09 19.68 18.36
N SER A 263 -9.77 19.81 19.65
CA SER A 263 -9.46 21.09 20.32
C SER A 263 -7.98 21.46 20.30
N THR A 264 -7.10 20.57 19.80
CA THR A 264 -5.67 20.87 19.59
C THR A 264 -5.48 21.78 18.39
N GLU A 265 -4.33 22.48 18.31
CA GLU A 265 -3.96 23.31 17.16
C GLU A 265 -4.08 22.54 15.84
N CYS A 266 -3.55 21.33 15.81
CA CYS A 266 -3.69 20.40 14.68
C CYS A 266 -5.17 20.08 14.39
N GLY A 267 -6.01 19.94 15.41
CA GLY A 267 -7.45 19.71 15.27
C GLY A 267 -8.21 20.91 14.71
N GLU A 268 -7.81 22.13 15.08
CA GLU A 268 -8.40 23.37 14.55
C GLU A 268 -8.03 23.57 13.08
N VAL A 269 -6.77 23.33 12.71
CA VAL A 269 -6.34 23.31 11.31
C VAL A 269 -7.12 22.26 10.52
N TYR A 270 -7.31 21.06 11.09
CA TYR A 270 -8.12 20.01 10.48
C TYR A 270 -9.58 20.40 10.26
N LYS A 271 -10.21 21.15 11.20
CA LYS A 271 -11.55 21.73 11.03
C LYS A 271 -11.61 22.77 9.91
N SER A 272 -10.64 23.70 9.89
CA SER A 272 -10.63 24.78 8.90
C SER A 272 -10.51 24.29 7.46
N LEU A 273 -9.86 23.14 7.25
CA LEU A 273 -9.69 22.50 5.95
C LEU A 273 -10.96 21.76 5.47
N ASN A 274 -11.91 21.49 6.38
CA ASN A 274 -13.14 20.78 6.05
C ASN A 274 -14.36 21.72 5.84
N VAL A 275 -14.20 23.04 5.95
CA VAL A 275 -15.28 24.05 5.85
C VAL A 275 -15.35 24.72 4.46
N GLY A 276 -14.67 24.23 3.43
CA GLY A 276 -14.69 24.84 2.08
C GLY A 276 -14.89 23.81 0.98
N ASP A 277 -15.82 24.13 0.06
CA ASP A 277 -16.27 23.31 -1.09
C ASP A 277 -15.21 23.03 -2.18
N GLU A 278 -13.97 23.48 -2.02
CA GLU A 278 -12.85 23.13 -2.91
C GLU A 278 -11.62 22.78 -2.09
N ILE A 279 -11.25 21.51 -2.13
CA ILE A 279 -9.97 21.05 -1.59
C ILE A 279 -8.89 21.49 -2.59
N ILE A 280 -8.32 22.66 -2.36
CA ILE A 280 -7.16 23.11 -3.12
C ILE A 280 -5.96 22.31 -2.61
N VAL A 281 -5.64 21.22 -3.28
CA VAL A 281 -4.32 20.58 -3.17
C VAL A 281 -3.32 21.62 -3.66
N GLY A 282 -2.50 22.17 -2.78
CA GLY A 282 -1.56 23.23 -3.13
C GLY A 282 -0.12 22.79 -2.99
N TRP A 283 0.67 23.06 -4.00
CA TRP A 283 2.12 23.02 -3.95
C TRP A 283 2.63 24.41 -3.63
N PHE A 284 3.64 24.50 -2.75
CA PHE A 284 4.20 25.77 -2.31
C PHE A 284 5.64 25.86 -2.77
N VAL A 285 5.99 26.99 -3.38
CA VAL A 285 7.38 27.37 -3.63
C VAL A 285 7.81 28.29 -2.51
N LYS A 286 8.81 27.85 -1.72
CA LYS A 286 9.29 28.56 -0.53
C LYS A 286 10.78 28.82 -0.66
N ASN A 287 11.19 30.03 -0.34
CA ASN A 287 12.59 30.40 -0.21
C ASN A 287 13.09 30.02 1.19
N ASN A 288 13.97 29.03 1.27
CA ASN A 288 14.52 28.55 2.55
C ASN A 288 15.49 29.56 3.19
N THR A 289 16.07 30.48 2.41
CA THR A 289 17.00 31.48 2.90
C THR A 289 16.28 32.62 3.62
N THR A 290 15.13 33.06 3.08
CA THR A 290 14.33 34.16 3.64
C THR A 290 13.15 33.71 4.48
N GLY A 291 12.71 32.44 4.30
CA GLY A 291 11.49 31.91 4.90
C GLY A 291 10.19 32.37 4.21
N GLU A 292 10.28 33.17 3.15
CA GLU A 292 9.12 33.70 2.43
C GLU A 292 8.48 32.66 1.48
N LEU A 293 7.16 32.71 1.38
CA LEU A 293 6.38 31.94 0.42
C LEU A 293 6.38 32.68 -0.92
N VAL A 294 7.03 32.07 -1.95
CA VAL A 294 7.12 32.64 -3.30
C VAL A 294 5.78 32.52 -4.02
N GLY A 295 5.10 31.38 -3.90
CA GLY A 295 3.81 31.17 -4.52
C GLY A 295 3.10 29.88 -4.09
N LYS A 296 1.81 29.77 -4.46
CA LYS A 296 0.98 28.60 -4.25
C LYS A 296 0.42 28.14 -5.61
N TYR A 297 0.56 26.85 -5.93
CA TYR A 297 0.24 26.26 -7.22
C TYR A 297 -0.65 25.05 -7.03
N SER A 298 -1.49 24.77 -8.03
CA SER A 298 -2.47 23.68 -7.98
C SER A 298 -1.86 22.31 -8.36
N THR A 299 -0.78 22.31 -9.13
CA THR A 299 -0.06 21.08 -9.56
C THR A 299 1.42 21.15 -9.20
N GLU A 300 2.07 19.99 -9.12
CA GLU A 300 3.51 19.87 -8.90
C GLU A 300 4.32 20.46 -10.06
N ASP A 301 3.82 20.26 -11.29
CA ASP A 301 4.45 20.76 -12.50
C ASP A 301 4.44 22.29 -12.54
N ASP A 302 3.31 22.94 -12.24
CA ASP A 302 3.20 24.39 -12.15
C ASP A 302 4.11 24.97 -11.05
N ALA A 303 4.28 24.25 -9.94
CA ALA A 303 5.17 24.67 -8.86
C ALA A 303 6.65 24.54 -9.23
N ASN A 304 7.01 23.48 -9.96
CA ASN A 304 8.37 23.28 -10.47
C ASN A 304 8.73 24.29 -11.56
N ASP A 305 7.80 24.59 -12.47
CA ASP A 305 7.99 25.64 -13.49
C ASP A 305 8.22 27.01 -12.82
N ALA A 306 7.44 27.34 -11.80
CA ALA A 306 7.60 28.56 -11.02
C ALA A 306 8.90 28.57 -10.19
N LEU A 307 9.37 27.41 -9.72
CA LEU A 307 10.66 27.27 -9.06
C LEU A 307 11.80 27.59 -10.05
N GLU A 308 11.75 27.03 -11.27
CA GLU A 308 12.76 27.30 -12.31
C GLU A 308 12.77 28.77 -12.71
N GLU A 309 11.59 29.40 -12.87
CA GLU A 309 11.45 30.81 -13.17
C GLU A 309 12.04 31.69 -12.06
N TYR A 310 11.72 31.40 -10.79
CA TYR A 310 12.25 32.14 -9.65
C TYR A 310 13.75 31.98 -9.46
N GLN A 311 14.28 30.75 -9.61
CA GLN A 311 15.72 30.48 -9.54
C GLN A 311 16.50 31.15 -10.70
N GLY A 312 15.87 31.32 -11.88
CA GLY A 312 16.47 32.06 -13.00
C GLY A 312 16.68 33.55 -12.70
N GLU A 313 15.87 34.14 -11.80
CA GLU A 313 16.02 35.55 -11.38
C GLU A 313 16.84 35.70 -10.09
N HIS A 314 16.98 34.65 -9.27
CA HIS A 314 17.61 34.65 -7.94
C HIS A 314 18.50 33.41 -7.78
N GLU A 315 19.64 33.41 -8.50
CA GLU A 315 20.58 32.26 -8.58
C GLU A 315 21.19 31.82 -7.23
N ASP A 316 21.23 32.71 -6.22
CA ASP A 316 21.85 32.46 -4.91
C ASP A 316 20.83 32.01 -3.83
N ASP A 317 19.54 31.95 -4.13
CA ASP A 317 18.50 31.60 -3.18
C ASP A 317 18.24 30.09 -3.15
N ASP A 318 18.17 29.51 -1.95
CA ASP A 318 17.76 28.12 -1.73
C ASP A 318 16.23 28.05 -1.69
N VAL A 319 15.64 27.71 -2.84
CA VAL A 319 14.18 27.63 -3.01
C VAL A 319 13.75 26.18 -3.19
N VAL A 320 12.68 25.76 -2.52
CA VAL A 320 12.18 24.40 -2.51
C VAL A 320 10.68 24.36 -2.80
N VAL A 321 10.26 23.36 -3.58
CA VAL A 321 8.84 23.02 -3.73
C VAL A 321 8.44 22.12 -2.58
N GLU A 322 7.51 22.56 -1.76
CA GLU A 322 7.01 21.79 -0.62
C GLU A 322 5.49 21.64 -0.67
N GLN A 323 5.02 20.49 -0.22
CA GLN A 323 3.62 20.24 0.03
C GLN A 323 3.38 20.17 1.53
N PRO A 324 2.41 20.90 2.09
CA PRO A 324 2.09 20.84 3.50
C PRO A 324 1.79 19.43 3.97
N LEU A 325 2.13 19.08 5.22
CA LEU A 325 1.96 17.71 5.74
C LEU A 325 0.50 17.22 5.65
N ILE A 326 -0.45 18.14 5.80
CA ILE A 326 -1.89 17.86 5.72
C ILE A 326 -2.30 17.53 4.28
N ASP A 327 -1.76 18.26 3.29
CA ASP A 327 -1.96 17.94 1.87
C ASP A 327 -1.23 16.65 1.50
N ARG A 328 -0.03 16.38 2.06
CA ARG A 328 0.67 15.09 1.89
C ARG A 328 -0.15 13.91 2.43
N MET A 329 -0.83 14.06 3.57
CA MET A 329 -1.73 13.02 4.09
C MET A 329 -2.96 12.80 3.18
N ARG A 330 -3.49 13.86 2.54
CA ARG A 330 -4.62 13.78 1.60
C ARG A 330 -4.21 13.24 0.23
N VAL A 331 -3.08 13.66 -0.31
CA VAL A 331 -2.53 13.14 -1.58
C VAL A 331 -2.17 11.67 -1.45
N ARG A 332 -1.65 11.22 -0.29
CA ARG A 332 -1.49 9.79 -0.02
C ARG A 332 -2.81 9.01 -0.04
N LYS A 333 -3.95 9.67 0.25
CA LYS A 333 -5.28 9.03 0.26
C LYS A 333 -5.89 8.89 -1.15
N GLY A 334 -5.50 9.72 -2.13
CA GLY A 334 -6.10 9.83 -3.45
C GLY A 334 -5.17 9.66 -4.66
N SER A 335 -3.85 9.50 -4.48
CA SER A 335 -2.95 9.35 -5.62
C SER A 335 -3.18 8.02 -6.34
N GLU A 336 -3.47 8.09 -7.64
CA GLU A 336 -3.53 6.90 -8.49
C GLU A 336 -2.20 6.14 -8.43
N THR A 337 -2.28 4.81 -8.26
CA THR A 337 -1.06 3.98 -8.32
C THR A 337 -0.45 4.01 -9.72
N PRO A 338 0.89 3.84 -9.87
CA PRO A 338 1.52 3.74 -11.18
C PRO A 338 0.87 2.66 -12.06
N LEU A 339 0.40 1.58 -11.45
CA LEU A 339 -0.32 0.52 -12.12
C LEU A 339 -1.71 0.97 -12.57
N SER A 340 -2.47 1.67 -11.71
CA SER A 340 -3.78 2.22 -12.05
C SER A 340 -3.68 3.18 -13.23
N ARG A 341 -2.69 4.09 -13.23
CA ARG A 341 -2.43 5.01 -14.35
C ARG A 341 -2.13 4.27 -15.67
N LYS A 342 -1.30 3.21 -15.63
CA LYS A 342 -1.02 2.39 -16.82
C LYS A 342 -2.27 1.66 -17.33
N LEU A 343 -3.14 1.21 -16.42
CA LEU A 343 -4.38 0.51 -16.76
C LEU A 343 -5.46 1.45 -17.27
N ASN A 344 -5.60 2.63 -16.67
CA ASN A 344 -6.47 3.68 -17.18
C ASN A 344 -6.03 4.11 -18.59
N GLY A 345 -4.72 4.28 -18.82
CA GLY A 345 -4.18 4.54 -20.17
C GLY A 345 -4.47 3.42 -21.18
N LEU A 346 -4.47 2.16 -20.74
CA LEU A 346 -4.87 1.01 -21.58
C LEU A 346 -6.37 1.05 -21.89
N ALA A 347 -7.22 1.31 -20.88
CA ALA A 347 -8.66 1.43 -21.06
C ALA A 347 -9.02 2.59 -22.02
N ASP A 348 -8.39 3.74 -21.88
CA ASP A 348 -8.56 4.87 -22.79
C ASP A 348 -8.16 4.54 -24.23
N TRP A 349 -7.05 3.80 -24.42
CA TRP A 349 -6.63 3.38 -25.74
C TRP A 349 -7.64 2.41 -26.38
N ILE A 350 -8.14 1.44 -25.60
CA ILE A 350 -9.18 0.50 -26.06
C ILE A 350 -10.47 1.26 -26.41
N THR A 351 -10.90 2.19 -25.58
CA THR A 351 -12.09 3.01 -25.81
C THR A 351 -11.97 3.84 -27.08
N LYS A 352 -10.83 4.49 -27.31
CA LYS A 352 -10.57 5.22 -28.56
C LYS A 352 -10.59 4.29 -29.78
N ALA A 353 -9.97 3.12 -29.68
CA ALA A 353 -9.98 2.13 -30.76
C ALA A 353 -11.41 1.65 -31.06
N SER A 354 -12.26 1.44 -30.04
CA SER A 354 -13.66 1.04 -30.22
C SER A 354 -14.50 2.10 -30.94
N TYR A 355 -14.28 3.39 -30.67
CA TYR A 355 -14.93 4.47 -31.40
C TYR A 355 -14.55 4.49 -32.88
N TYR A 356 -13.28 4.24 -33.23
CA TYR A 356 -12.85 4.14 -34.63
C TYR A 356 -13.52 2.95 -35.34
N ILE A 357 -13.60 1.78 -34.68
CA ILE A 357 -14.24 0.59 -35.22
C ILE A 357 -15.76 0.79 -35.37
N ALA A 358 -16.41 1.43 -34.39
CA ALA A 358 -17.82 1.81 -34.45
C ALA A 358 -18.11 2.76 -35.63
N GLY A 359 -17.27 3.76 -35.84
CA GLY A 359 -17.33 4.64 -37.00
C GLY A 359 -17.20 3.89 -38.34
N LEU A 360 -16.28 2.91 -38.39
CA LEU A 360 -16.08 2.03 -39.55
C LEU A 360 -17.36 1.21 -39.88
N ILE A 361 -18.02 0.67 -38.83
CA ILE A 361 -19.29 -0.06 -38.97
C ILE A 361 -20.36 0.86 -39.57
N ILE A 362 -20.55 2.06 -38.98
CA ILE A 362 -21.55 3.00 -39.44
C ILE A 362 -21.33 3.36 -40.90
N VAL A 363 -20.11 3.76 -41.26
CA VAL A 363 -19.77 4.14 -42.65
C VAL A 363 -19.90 2.91 -43.57
N GLY A 364 -19.38 1.75 -43.21
CA GLY A 364 -19.39 0.56 -44.03
C GLY A 364 -20.82 0.06 -44.34
N ARG A 365 -21.70 0.02 -43.29
CA ARG A 365 -23.09 -0.37 -43.47
C ARG A 365 -23.92 0.67 -44.28
N LEU A 366 -23.68 1.96 -44.09
CA LEU A 366 -24.32 2.99 -44.88
C LEU A 366 -23.89 2.88 -46.34
N VAL A 367 -22.62 2.71 -46.62
CA VAL A 367 -22.11 2.48 -47.98
C VAL A 367 -22.76 1.23 -48.58
N TRP A 368 -22.86 0.14 -47.83
CA TRP A 368 -23.51 -1.09 -48.25
C TRP A 368 -24.98 -0.85 -48.59
N PHE A 369 -25.74 -0.11 -47.74
CA PHE A 369 -27.16 0.23 -48.01
C PHE A 369 -27.35 0.97 -49.28
N PHE A 370 -26.47 1.97 -49.60
CA PHE A 370 -26.58 2.75 -50.85
C PHE A 370 -26.13 1.96 -52.10
N ILE A 371 -25.30 0.92 -51.97
CA ILE A 371 -24.83 0.09 -53.07
C ILE A 371 -25.83 -1.04 -53.37
N SER A 372 -26.43 -1.67 -52.35
CA SER A 372 -27.28 -2.86 -52.47
C SER A 372 -28.75 -2.56 -52.66
N GLY A 373 -29.22 -1.32 -52.36
CA GLY A 373 -30.63 -0.91 -52.45
C GLY A 373 -30.94 -0.15 -53.70
N ASP A 374 -32.18 -0.29 -54.20
CA ASP A 374 -32.74 0.58 -55.27
C ASP A 374 -33.01 1.97 -54.69
N VAL A 375 -32.10 2.90 -54.94
CA VAL A 375 -32.13 4.26 -54.39
C VAL A 375 -33.27 5.05 -55.00
N ASN A 376 -34.39 5.21 -54.26
CA ASN A 376 -35.54 6.05 -54.67
C ASN A 376 -35.81 7.15 -53.65
N PHE A 377 -35.11 8.30 -53.78
CA PHE A 377 -35.24 9.44 -52.87
C PHE A 377 -36.64 10.11 -52.90
N ALA A 378 -37.52 9.76 -53.85
CA ALA A 378 -38.86 10.30 -53.95
C ALA A 378 -39.91 9.50 -53.12
N SER A 379 -39.61 8.29 -52.71
CA SER A 379 -40.55 7.45 -51.95
C SER A 379 -40.42 7.69 -50.43
N SER A 380 -41.58 7.88 -49.78
CA SER A 380 -41.63 7.97 -48.30
C SER A 380 -41.27 6.64 -47.65
N GLU A 381 -41.54 5.49 -48.26
CA GLU A 381 -41.19 4.15 -47.79
C GLU A 381 -39.67 3.97 -47.74
N TYR A 382 -38.94 4.46 -48.73
CA TYR A 382 -37.46 4.40 -48.73
C TYR A 382 -36.85 5.16 -47.56
N TRP A 383 -37.37 6.32 -47.18
CA TRP A 383 -36.87 7.06 -46.02
C TRP A 383 -37.19 6.40 -44.71
N VAL A 384 -38.34 5.71 -44.60
CA VAL A 384 -38.67 4.92 -43.41
C VAL A 384 -37.74 3.75 -43.28
N GLU A 385 -37.46 3.03 -44.36
CA GLU A 385 -36.47 1.92 -44.36
C GLU A 385 -35.04 2.40 -44.07
N PHE A 386 -34.62 3.54 -44.66
CA PHE A 386 -33.33 4.15 -44.34
C PHE A 386 -33.17 4.51 -42.86
N VAL A 387 -34.19 5.13 -42.27
CA VAL A 387 -34.17 5.52 -40.84
C VAL A 387 -34.10 4.28 -39.97
N SER A 388 -34.88 3.25 -40.25
CA SER A 388 -34.82 1.98 -39.49
C SER A 388 -33.45 1.33 -39.62
N PHE A 389 -32.88 1.23 -40.82
CA PHE A 389 -31.55 0.69 -41.07
C PHE A 389 -30.45 1.51 -40.36
N PHE A 390 -30.53 2.83 -40.38
CA PHE A 390 -29.61 3.74 -39.70
C PHE A 390 -29.66 3.58 -38.21
N LEU A 391 -30.86 3.52 -37.59
CA LEU A 391 -31.02 3.31 -36.17
C LEU A 391 -30.46 1.93 -35.72
N LYS A 392 -30.76 0.86 -36.45
CA LYS A 392 -30.19 -0.48 -36.20
C LYS A 392 -28.67 -0.46 -36.33
N THR A 393 -28.11 0.28 -37.28
CA THR A 393 -26.65 0.43 -37.46
C THR A 393 -26.00 1.14 -36.27
N ILE A 394 -26.63 2.20 -35.78
CA ILE A 394 -26.14 2.91 -34.57
C ILE A 394 -26.19 1.98 -33.36
N MET A 395 -27.26 1.18 -33.19
CA MET A 395 -27.35 0.24 -32.08
C MET A 395 -26.21 -0.82 -32.09
N ILE A 396 -25.89 -1.35 -33.27
CA ILE A 396 -24.75 -2.26 -33.42
C ILE A 396 -23.44 -1.58 -33.08
N ALA A 397 -23.23 -0.34 -33.50
CA ALA A 397 -22.04 0.44 -33.18
C ALA A 397 -21.93 0.72 -31.66
N VAL A 398 -23.03 1.07 -31.00
CA VAL A 398 -23.11 1.25 -29.57
C VAL A 398 -22.83 -0.05 -28.83
N THR A 399 -23.42 -1.16 -29.27
CA THR A 399 -23.17 -2.51 -28.73
C THR A 399 -21.68 -2.83 -28.79
N LEU A 400 -21.01 -2.56 -29.92
CA LEU A 400 -19.57 -2.80 -30.06
C LEU A 400 -18.75 -1.97 -29.07
N VAL A 401 -19.11 -0.69 -28.87
CA VAL A 401 -18.40 0.17 -27.89
C VAL A 401 -18.58 -0.38 -26.47
N VAL A 402 -19.80 -0.76 -26.09
CA VAL A 402 -20.09 -1.39 -24.78
C VAL A 402 -19.31 -2.69 -24.59
N VAL A 403 -19.21 -3.52 -25.63
CA VAL A 403 -18.44 -4.79 -25.62
C VAL A 403 -16.95 -4.55 -25.45
N ALA A 404 -16.41 -3.50 -26.08
CA ALA A 404 -14.96 -3.26 -26.11
C ALA A 404 -14.42 -2.66 -24.82
N VAL A 405 -15.22 -1.86 -24.10
CA VAL A 405 -14.77 -1.15 -22.88
C VAL A 405 -14.66 -2.13 -21.71
N PRO A 406 -13.46 -2.27 -21.11
CA PRO A 406 -13.24 -3.21 -19.99
C PRO A 406 -13.65 -2.59 -18.65
N GLU A 407 -14.93 -2.62 -18.32
CA GLU A 407 -15.52 -1.99 -17.12
C GLU A 407 -14.95 -2.51 -15.79
N GLY A 408 -14.64 -3.80 -15.71
CA GLY A 408 -14.09 -4.44 -14.53
C GLY A 408 -12.62 -4.07 -14.22
N LEU A 409 -11.93 -3.34 -15.12
CA LEU A 409 -10.49 -3.15 -15.03
C LEU A 409 -10.05 -2.24 -13.87
N PRO A 410 -10.56 -1.01 -13.70
CA PRO A 410 -10.20 -0.16 -12.56
C PRO A 410 -10.60 -0.81 -11.23
N MET A 411 -11.80 -1.42 -11.19
CA MET A 411 -12.31 -2.11 -10.01
C MET A 411 -11.47 -3.31 -9.61
N SER A 412 -10.95 -4.09 -10.58
CA SER A 412 -10.11 -5.25 -10.31
C SER A 412 -8.80 -4.89 -9.62
N VAL A 413 -8.23 -3.73 -9.94
CA VAL A 413 -6.98 -3.24 -9.36
C VAL A 413 -7.19 -2.83 -7.90
N THR A 414 -8.18 -1.97 -7.65
CA THR A 414 -8.49 -1.51 -6.28
C THR A 414 -8.83 -2.68 -5.37
N LEU A 415 -9.58 -3.65 -5.87
CA LEU A 415 -9.92 -4.86 -5.14
C LEU A 415 -8.71 -5.76 -4.89
N SER A 416 -7.84 -5.96 -5.89
CA SER A 416 -6.59 -6.72 -5.75
C SER A 416 -5.67 -6.07 -4.71
N LEU A 417 -5.54 -4.75 -4.73
CA LEU A 417 -4.76 -4.00 -3.74
C LEU A 417 -5.36 -4.16 -2.34
N ALA A 418 -6.67 -4.00 -2.19
CA ALA A 418 -7.36 -4.16 -0.90
C ALA A 418 -7.19 -5.58 -0.33
N PHE A 419 -7.32 -6.62 -1.16
CA PHE A 419 -7.06 -8.00 -0.73
C PHE A 419 -5.60 -8.22 -0.31
N SER A 420 -4.64 -7.69 -1.07
CA SER A 420 -3.21 -7.81 -0.77
C SER A 420 -2.87 -7.09 0.52
N MET A 421 -3.40 -5.88 0.74
CA MET A 421 -3.23 -5.14 2.00
C MET A 421 -3.74 -5.94 3.20
N ARG A 422 -4.98 -6.47 3.14
CA ARG A 422 -5.53 -7.31 4.23
C ARG A 422 -4.68 -8.54 4.52
N LYS A 423 -4.06 -9.14 3.51
CA LYS A 423 -3.18 -10.30 3.66
C LYS A 423 -1.82 -9.93 4.23
N LEU A 424 -1.23 -8.81 3.79
CA LEU A 424 0.01 -8.26 4.32
C LEU A 424 -0.14 -7.92 5.81
N MET A 425 -1.26 -7.31 6.21
CA MET A 425 -1.56 -7.05 7.62
C MET A 425 -1.57 -8.33 8.46
N LYS A 426 -2.18 -9.40 7.96
CA LYS A 426 -2.16 -10.72 8.63
C LYS A 426 -0.76 -11.34 8.70
N SER A 427 0.19 -10.86 7.91
CA SER A 427 1.60 -11.28 7.91
C SER A 427 2.53 -10.22 8.50
N ASN A 428 2.08 -9.46 9.49
CA ASN A 428 2.84 -8.47 10.25
C ASN A 428 3.40 -7.30 9.41
N THR A 429 2.82 -7.03 8.27
CA THR A 429 3.16 -5.85 7.45
C THR A 429 1.97 -4.91 7.43
N LEU A 430 2.13 -3.68 7.90
CA LEU A 430 1.11 -2.64 7.86
C LEU A 430 1.41 -1.65 6.73
N PRO A 431 0.73 -1.75 5.57
CA PRO A 431 0.88 -0.77 4.50
C PRO A 431 0.20 0.54 4.89
N ARG A 432 0.87 1.66 4.69
CA ARG A 432 0.33 3.02 4.89
C ARG A 432 -0.20 3.63 3.59
N THR A 433 0.32 3.15 2.46
CA THR A 433 -0.10 3.58 1.12
C THR A 433 -0.49 2.36 0.27
N MET A 434 -1.51 2.51 -0.59
CA MET A 434 -1.98 1.40 -1.43
C MET A 434 -0.93 0.97 -2.45
N HIS A 435 -0.21 1.93 -3.05
CA HIS A 435 0.78 1.66 -4.08
C HIS A 435 2.03 0.94 -3.56
N ALA A 436 2.35 1.06 -2.27
CA ALA A 436 3.51 0.39 -1.69
C ALA A 436 3.49 -1.12 -1.89
N CYS A 437 2.31 -1.76 -1.84
CA CYS A 437 2.18 -3.20 -2.07
C CYS A 437 2.59 -3.60 -3.50
N GLU A 438 2.25 -2.79 -4.48
CA GLU A 438 2.61 -3.01 -5.89
C GLU A 438 4.09 -2.75 -6.13
N THR A 439 4.58 -1.60 -5.64
CA THR A 439 5.95 -1.14 -5.84
C THR A 439 6.93 -2.10 -5.17
N MET A 440 6.60 -2.63 -3.98
CA MET A 440 7.40 -3.64 -3.30
C MET A 440 7.59 -4.91 -4.14
N GLY A 441 6.60 -5.30 -4.93
CA GLY A 441 6.71 -6.41 -5.89
C GLY A 441 7.67 -6.14 -7.05
N ALA A 442 7.94 -4.87 -7.36
CA ALA A 442 8.87 -4.45 -8.40
C ALA A 442 10.29 -4.18 -7.86
N ALA A 443 10.49 -4.22 -6.53
CA ALA A 443 11.78 -3.92 -5.91
C ALA A 443 12.92 -4.72 -6.54
N SER A 444 13.95 -4.02 -6.96
CA SER A 444 15.18 -4.58 -7.52
C SER A 444 16.39 -4.41 -6.59
N VAL A 445 16.32 -3.45 -5.65
CA VAL A 445 17.34 -3.21 -4.63
C VAL A 445 16.65 -3.04 -3.27
N ILE A 446 17.20 -3.67 -2.23
CA ILE A 446 16.81 -3.44 -0.84
C ILE A 446 18.01 -2.89 -0.11
N CYS A 447 17.95 -1.63 0.33
CA CYS A 447 18.94 -1.02 1.21
C CYS A 447 18.47 -1.21 2.66
N THR A 448 19.16 -2.05 3.42
CA THR A 448 18.77 -2.41 4.80
C THR A 448 19.70 -1.78 5.81
N ASP A 449 19.14 -1.19 6.86
CA ASP A 449 19.95 -0.88 8.03
C ASP A 449 20.35 -2.18 8.75
N LYS A 450 21.44 -2.11 9.49
CA LYS A 450 21.94 -3.25 10.28
C LYS A 450 21.15 -3.39 11.58
N THR A 451 21.13 -2.31 12.37
CA THR A 451 20.63 -2.29 13.75
C THR A 451 19.11 -2.38 13.78
N GLY A 452 18.57 -3.24 14.63
CA GLY A 452 17.10 -3.37 14.74
C GLY A 452 16.41 -4.11 13.58
N THR A 453 17.03 -4.16 12.40
CA THR A 453 16.51 -4.87 11.21
C THR A 453 17.15 -6.24 11.00
N LEU A 454 18.48 -6.28 10.79
CA LEU A 454 19.22 -7.54 10.63
C LEU A 454 19.57 -8.16 11.97
N THR A 455 19.72 -7.33 13.01
CA THR A 455 20.08 -7.72 14.35
C THR A 455 18.93 -7.48 15.33
N LYS A 456 19.02 -8.11 16.50
CA LYS A 456 17.96 -8.05 17.53
C LYS A 456 17.84 -6.68 18.21
N ASN A 457 18.81 -5.78 18.02
CA ASN A 457 19.00 -4.54 18.79
C ASN A 457 19.05 -4.78 20.30
N GLN A 458 19.57 -5.94 20.66
CA GLN A 458 19.75 -6.36 22.05
C GLN A 458 21.19 -6.84 22.23
N MET A 459 21.98 -6.10 23.02
CA MET A 459 23.34 -6.47 23.32
C MET A 459 23.35 -7.67 24.28
N GLU A 460 24.10 -8.69 23.92
CA GLU A 460 24.33 -9.87 24.78
C GLU A 460 25.84 -10.17 24.92
N VAL A 461 26.21 -10.75 26.04
CA VAL A 461 27.58 -11.27 26.24
C VAL A 461 27.71 -12.56 25.43
N ALA A 462 28.47 -12.51 24.34
CA ALA A 462 28.70 -13.64 23.44
C ALA A 462 29.81 -14.55 23.93
N ASP A 463 30.88 -13.97 24.54
CA ASP A 463 32.00 -14.72 25.11
C ASP A 463 32.61 -13.93 26.27
N SER A 464 33.31 -14.61 27.15
CA SER A 464 33.99 -13.98 28.26
C SER A 464 35.29 -14.73 28.65
N LYS A 465 36.36 -13.98 28.92
CA LYS A 465 37.61 -14.49 29.43
C LYS A 465 37.79 -13.99 30.85
N ILE A 466 37.49 -14.85 31.79
CA ILE A 466 37.50 -14.54 33.22
C ILE A 466 38.78 -15.07 33.85
N ALA A 467 39.56 -14.18 34.50
CA ALA A 467 40.75 -14.50 35.25
C ALA A 467 40.48 -14.74 36.75
N CYS A 468 39.32 -14.29 37.26
CA CYS A 468 38.90 -14.41 38.64
C CYS A 468 37.96 -15.62 38.81
N SER A 469 38.18 -16.46 39.83
CA SER A 469 37.37 -17.62 40.12
C SER A 469 36.10 -17.31 40.95
N ASP A 470 36.02 -16.13 41.56
CA ASP A 470 34.91 -15.76 42.43
C ASP A 470 33.75 -15.15 41.61
N LYS A 471 32.72 -15.97 41.41
CA LYS A 471 31.52 -15.56 40.67
C LYS A 471 30.69 -14.50 41.39
N ASN A 472 30.67 -14.52 42.73
CA ASN A 472 29.90 -13.56 43.52
C ASN A 472 30.52 -12.18 43.43
N LEU A 473 31.84 -12.08 43.42
CA LEU A 473 32.57 -10.85 43.25
C LEU A 473 32.29 -10.25 41.86
N ILE A 474 32.28 -11.07 40.81
CA ILE A 474 31.98 -10.62 39.45
C ILE A 474 30.53 -10.09 39.38
N ALA A 475 29.57 -10.79 39.96
CA ALA A 475 28.18 -10.37 40.00
C ALA A 475 28.02 -9.06 40.78
N GLU A 476 28.67 -8.87 41.91
CA GLU A 476 28.66 -7.62 42.69
C GLU A 476 29.26 -6.48 41.87
N MET A 477 30.40 -6.66 41.23
CA MET A 477 31.04 -5.66 40.39
C MET A 477 30.13 -5.21 39.26
N ILE A 478 29.47 -6.12 38.58
CA ILE A 478 28.56 -5.81 37.44
C ILE A 478 27.30 -5.11 37.96
N ALA A 479 26.68 -5.62 39.04
CA ALA A 479 25.43 -5.07 39.58
C ALA A 479 25.57 -3.64 40.07
N VAL A 480 26.70 -3.31 40.72
CA VAL A 480 26.89 -2.04 41.39
C VAL A 480 27.56 -0.98 40.51
N ASN A 481 28.51 -1.40 39.65
CA ASN A 481 29.25 -0.51 38.77
C ASN A 481 28.54 -0.37 37.41
N THR A 482 27.23 0.00 37.44
CA THR A 482 26.43 0.22 36.24
C THR A 482 25.31 1.27 36.50
N THR A 483 24.88 1.95 35.44
CA THR A 483 23.74 2.86 35.44
C THR A 483 22.50 2.24 34.81
N ALA A 484 22.63 1.10 34.14
CA ALA A 484 21.52 0.38 33.51
C ALA A 484 20.63 -0.35 34.52
N ASN A 485 19.39 -0.61 34.12
CA ASN A 485 18.39 -1.39 34.84
C ASN A 485 17.73 -2.40 33.90
N LEU A 486 17.05 -3.40 34.47
CA LEU A 486 16.27 -4.36 33.68
C LEU A 486 14.78 -4.18 34.01
N ASP A 487 13.94 -4.19 32.98
CA ASP A 487 12.48 -4.20 33.11
C ASP A 487 11.94 -5.60 32.93
N PHE A 488 11.27 -6.09 33.95
CA PHE A 488 10.67 -7.42 34.05
C PHE A 488 9.16 -7.44 33.81
N SER A 489 8.56 -6.32 33.38
CA SER A 489 7.12 -6.21 33.20
C SER A 489 6.58 -7.21 32.15
N HIS A 490 7.41 -7.66 31.23
CA HIS A 490 7.09 -8.66 30.23
C HIS A 490 7.70 -10.03 30.55
N LYS A 491 6.88 -11.03 30.90
CA LYS A 491 7.29 -12.38 31.35
C LYS A 491 8.28 -13.12 30.46
N ASN A 492 8.40 -12.79 29.15
CA ASN A 492 9.27 -13.51 28.22
C ASN A 492 10.30 -12.60 27.52
N ASN A 493 10.39 -11.31 27.84
CA ASN A 493 11.31 -10.40 27.17
C ASN A 493 11.75 -9.29 28.11
N THR A 494 12.83 -9.55 28.88
CA THR A 494 13.44 -8.57 29.79
C THR A 494 14.08 -7.46 28.96
N LYS A 495 13.58 -6.22 29.08
CA LYS A 495 14.13 -5.05 28.41
C LYS A 495 15.22 -4.39 29.25
N VAL A 496 16.27 -3.90 28.59
CA VAL A 496 17.32 -3.09 29.22
C VAL A 496 16.87 -1.62 29.21
N ILE A 497 16.92 -0.97 30.37
CA ILE A 497 16.71 0.46 30.55
C ILE A 497 18.07 1.12 30.81
N GLY A 498 18.47 2.09 30.00
CA GLY A 498 19.77 2.76 30.07
C GLY A 498 20.78 2.20 29.05
N ASN A 499 22.06 2.22 29.35
CA ASN A 499 23.12 1.84 28.42
C ASN A 499 23.04 0.35 28.02
N PRO A 500 22.84 0.02 26.72
CA PRO A 500 22.68 -1.38 26.27
C PRO A 500 23.86 -2.28 26.55
N THR A 501 25.08 -1.74 26.50
CA THR A 501 26.32 -2.51 26.78
C THR A 501 26.42 -2.88 28.24
N GLU A 502 25.99 -2.00 29.14
CA GLU A 502 25.90 -2.30 30.59
C GLU A 502 24.78 -3.27 30.90
N GLY A 503 23.63 -3.11 30.24
CA GLY A 503 22.50 -4.01 30.35
C GLY A 503 22.82 -5.44 29.91
N ALA A 504 23.68 -5.63 28.91
CA ALA A 504 24.16 -6.95 28.51
C ALA A 504 24.87 -7.69 29.66
N LEU A 505 25.66 -6.98 30.46
CA LEU A 505 26.30 -7.56 31.65
C LEU A 505 25.29 -7.93 32.74
N LEU A 506 24.26 -7.07 32.98
CA LEU A 506 23.17 -7.37 33.90
C LEU A 506 22.39 -8.62 33.50
N LEU A 507 22.05 -8.73 32.21
CA LEU A 507 21.39 -9.94 31.65
C LEU A 507 22.27 -11.19 31.84
N TRP A 508 23.61 -11.02 31.67
CA TRP A 508 24.55 -12.11 31.82
C TRP A 508 24.60 -12.64 33.26
N ILE A 509 24.68 -11.75 34.27
CA ILE A 509 24.70 -12.22 35.70
C ILE A 509 23.37 -12.85 36.09
N GLN A 510 22.22 -12.33 35.58
CA GLN A 510 20.92 -12.91 35.81
C GLN A 510 20.78 -14.31 35.19
N LYS A 511 21.24 -14.50 33.93
CA LYS A 511 21.31 -15.84 33.31
C LYS A 511 22.18 -16.82 34.13
N ASN A 512 23.15 -16.31 34.87
CA ASN A 512 24.02 -17.10 35.77
C ASN A 512 23.46 -17.23 37.18
N GLY A 513 22.23 -16.81 37.44
CA GLY A 513 21.51 -17.05 38.68
C GLY A 513 21.72 -16.01 39.79
N ALA A 514 22.27 -14.81 39.46
CA ALA A 514 22.43 -13.72 40.41
C ALA A 514 21.34 -12.64 40.22
N ASP A 515 20.68 -12.25 41.31
CA ASP A 515 19.74 -11.13 41.29
C ASP A 515 20.49 -9.81 41.56
N TYR A 516 20.57 -8.96 40.54
CA TYR A 516 21.30 -7.70 40.64
C TYR A 516 20.63 -6.68 41.56
N LEU A 517 19.30 -6.76 41.78
CA LEU A 517 18.56 -5.87 42.67
C LEU A 517 18.91 -6.21 44.13
N GLU A 518 18.87 -7.48 44.51
CA GLU A 518 19.26 -7.95 45.85
C GLU A 518 20.72 -7.57 46.15
N ILE A 519 21.62 -7.69 45.16
CA ILE A 519 23.02 -7.30 45.32
C ILE A 519 23.15 -5.79 45.56
N ARG A 520 22.40 -4.97 44.81
CA ARG A 520 22.43 -3.50 45.00
C ARG A 520 21.90 -3.06 46.35
N ASP A 521 20.91 -3.75 46.87
CA ASP A 521 20.35 -3.44 48.21
C ASP A 521 21.28 -3.77 49.36
N THR A 522 22.16 -4.75 49.14
CA THR A 522 23.12 -5.20 50.19
C THR A 522 24.46 -4.43 50.21
N VAL A 523 24.80 -3.75 49.07
CA VAL A 523 26.10 -3.08 48.92
C VAL A 523 25.95 -1.56 49.08
N GLN A 524 26.71 -0.97 50.00
CA GLN A 524 26.72 0.47 50.21
C GLN A 524 27.65 1.18 49.20
N LEU A 525 27.06 2.03 48.36
CA LEU A 525 27.79 2.91 47.46
C LEU A 525 28.43 4.05 48.26
N VAL A 526 29.72 4.31 48.07
CA VAL A 526 30.46 5.39 48.73
C VAL A 526 30.68 6.58 47.77
N ASP A 527 31.25 6.31 46.61
CA ASP A 527 31.51 7.32 45.58
C ASP A 527 31.55 6.73 44.19
N ARG A 528 31.37 7.55 43.13
CA ARG A 528 31.32 7.11 41.74
C ARG A 528 31.97 8.12 40.79
N LEU A 529 32.86 7.62 39.98
CA LEU A 529 33.42 8.33 38.83
C LEU A 529 32.68 7.87 37.56
N PRO A 530 31.88 8.74 36.91
CA PRO A 530 31.11 8.38 35.73
C PRO A 530 32.03 8.10 34.53
N PHE A 531 31.48 7.38 33.52
CA PHE A 531 32.17 7.16 32.27
C PHE A 531 32.36 8.48 31.51
N THR A 532 33.55 8.70 31.01
CA THR A 532 33.83 9.79 30.06
C THR A 532 34.57 9.24 28.84
N THR A 533 34.38 9.89 27.69
CA THR A 533 35.00 9.52 26.41
C THR A 533 36.53 9.67 26.49
N GLU A 534 37.01 10.56 27.35
CA GLU A 534 38.42 10.82 27.55
C GLU A 534 39.08 9.69 28.37
N ASN A 535 38.48 9.29 29.49
CA ASN A 535 39.01 8.25 30.38
C ASN A 535 38.73 6.85 29.82
N LYS A 536 37.63 6.62 29.15
CA LYS A 536 37.12 5.33 28.64
C LYS A 536 36.92 4.26 29.71
N TYR A 537 36.70 4.67 30.96
CA TYR A 537 36.33 3.79 32.07
C TYR A 537 35.35 4.51 33.01
N MET A 538 34.66 3.71 33.81
CA MET A 538 33.84 4.10 34.96
C MET A 538 34.37 3.39 36.20
N ALA A 539 34.40 4.08 37.36
CA ALA A 539 34.83 3.52 38.59
C ALA A 539 33.82 3.78 39.71
N THR A 540 33.65 2.83 40.61
CA THR A 540 32.68 2.95 41.71
C THR A 540 33.32 2.43 42.99
N ILE A 541 33.33 3.25 44.06
CA ILE A 541 33.79 2.88 45.39
C ILE A 541 32.62 2.36 46.19
N VAL A 542 32.78 1.17 46.75
CA VAL A 542 31.74 0.51 47.56
C VAL A 542 32.32 -0.16 48.79
N ASN A 543 31.46 -0.40 49.77
CA ASN A 543 31.74 -1.36 50.83
C ASN A 543 31.25 -2.72 50.36
N SER A 544 32.18 -3.55 49.84
CA SER A 544 31.85 -4.85 49.26
C SER A 544 31.26 -5.81 50.28
N ALA A 545 30.14 -6.39 50.00
CA ALA A 545 29.52 -7.42 50.82
C ALA A 545 30.29 -8.75 50.71
N VAL A 546 30.87 -9.03 49.52
CA VAL A 546 31.64 -10.26 49.24
C VAL A 546 33.01 -10.22 49.89
N LEU A 547 33.73 -9.12 49.82
CA LEU A 547 35.09 -8.99 50.35
C LEU A 547 35.13 -8.44 51.78
N GLY A 548 34.07 -7.88 52.32
CA GLY A 548 33.98 -7.28 53.62
C GLY A 548 34.89 -6.07 53.83
N LYS A 549 35.25 -5.37 52.72
CA LYS A 549 36.21 -4.26 52.70
C LYS A 549 35.72 -3.15 51.77
N LYS A 550 36.30 -1.96 51.97
CA LYS A 550 36.14 -0.88 50.98
C LYS A 550 36.96 -1.18 49.71
N VAL A 551 36.31 -1.15 48.59
CA VAL A 551 36.94 -1.48 47.29
C VAL A 551 36.51 -0.48 46.20
N VAL A 552 37.38 -0.32 45.20
CA VAL A 552 36.98 0.34 43.94
C VAL A 552 36.80 -0.71 42.86
N TYR A 553 35.64 -0.68 42.21
CA TYR A 553 35.34 -1.43 41.01
C TYR A 553 35.50 -0.56 39.79
N VAL A 554 36.28 -1.04 38.81
CA VAL A 554 36.55 -0.30 37.55
C VAL A 554 36.08 -1.12 36.36
N LYS A 555 35.32 -0.48 35.50
CA LYS A 555 34.82 -1.06 34.27
C LYS A 555 35.14 -0.13 33.08
N GLY A 556 35.68 -0.65 32.00
CA GLY A 556 36.06 0.18 30.85
C GLY A 556 36.71 -0.57 29.72
N ALA A 557 37.36 0.15 28.84
CA ALA A 557 38.10 -0.39 27.72
C ALA A 557 39.21 -1.32 28.19
N PRO A 558 39.23 -2.61 27.74
CA PRO A 558 40.21 -3.59 28.23
C PRO A 558 41.65 -3.16 28.06
N GLU A 559 41.97 -2.50 26.94
CA GLU A 559 43.32 -1.99 26.63
C GLU A 559 43.81 -0.95 27.67
N ILE A 560 42.90 -0.14 28.20
CA ILE A 560 43.22 0.83 29.26
C ILE A 560 43.41 0.11 30.59
N LEU A 561 42.47 -0.79 30.94
CA LEU A 561 42.52 -1.53 32.21
C LEU A 561 43.73 -2.46 32.31
N LEU A 562 44.13 -3.13 31.20
CA LEU A 562 45.34 -3.94 31.15
C LEU A 562 46.61 -3.12 31.40
N GLY A 563 46.59 -1.80 31.14
CA GLY A 563 47.66 -0.87 31.46
C GLY A 563 47.68 -0.45 32.93
N LEU A 564 46.53 -0.47 33.62
CA LEU A 564 46.39 -0.08 35.05
C LEU A 564 46.47 -1.25 36.01
N CYS A 565 46.52 -2.49 35.52
CA CYS A 565 46.49 -3.70 36.31
C CYS A 565 47.90 -4.30 36.51
N GLU A 566 48.11 -4.91 37.66
CA GLU A 566 49.29 -5.74 37.95
C GLU A 566 49.04 -7.16 37.45
N ILE A 567 49.54 -7.45 36.19
CA ILE A 567 49.30 -8.74 35.50
C ILE A 567 50.64 -9.36 35.06
N ASN A 568 50.76 -10.66 35.15
CA ASN A 568 51.90 -11.42 34.61
C ASN A 568 51.96 -11.25 33.06
N ALA A 569 53.16 -11.11 32.49
CA ALA A 569 53.41 -10.85 31.08
C ALA A 569 52.82 -11.95 30.17
N GLU A 570 52.83 -13.21 30.57
CA GLU A 570 52.24 -14.33 29.83
C GLU A 570 50.70 -14.20 29.72
N LEU A 571 50.03 -13.91 30.84
CA LEU A 571 48.59 -13.72 30.91
C LEU A 571 48.18 -12.47 30.11
N LYS A 572 48.92 -11.36 30.21
CA LYS A 572 48.70 -10.13 29.46
C LYS A 572 48.75 -10.40 27.95
N SER A 573 49.79 -11.12 27.47
CA SER A 573 49.90 -11.46 26.04
C SER A 573 48.77 -12.36 25.54
N SER A 574 48.28 -13.29 26.40
CA SER A 574 47.11 -14.13 26.06
C SER A 574 45.84 -13.31 25.94
N LEU A 575 45.58 -12.43 26.94
CA LEU A 575 44.40 -11.56 26.95
C LEU A 575 44.39 -10.55 25.79
N GLU A 576 45.56 -10.02 25.40
CA GLU A 576 45.69 -9.15 24.22
C GLU A 576 45.40 -9.89 22.93
N LYS A 577 45.77 -11.17 22.78
CA LYS A 577 45.40 -12.00 21.62
C LYS A 577 43.90 -12.26 21.58
N ASP A 578 43.29 -12.60 22.71
CA ASP A 578 41.83 -12.81 22.81
C ASP A 578 41.06 -11.51 22.49
N LEU A 579 41.52 -10.37 23.02
CA LEU A 579 41.00 -9.04 22.74
C LEU A 579 41.05 -8.72 21.24
N LEU A 580 42.18 -8.96 20.59
CA LEU A 580 42.34 -8.76 19.17
C LEU A 580 41.40 -9.66 18.36
N SER A 581 41.20 -10.92 18.81
CA SER A 581 40.25 -11.83 18.19
C SER A 581 38.82 -11.31 18.29
N TYR A 582 38.39 -10.78 19.45
CA TYR A 582 37.06 -10.18 19.64
C TYR A 582 36.89 -8.92 18.82
N GLN A 583 37.89 -8.05 18.79
CA GLN A 583 37.86 -6.82 17.95
C GLN A 583 37.80 -7.14 16.47
N ASN A 584 38.50 -8.16 15.98
CA ASN A 584 38.43 -8.63 14.59
C ASN A 584 37.05 -9.22 14.23
N LYS A 585 36.30 -9.74 15.22
CA LYS A 585 34.90 -10.17 15.07
C LYS A 585 33.91 -9.05 15.32
N ALA A 586 34.41 -7.81 15.43
CA ALA A 586 33.59 -6.61 15.64
C ALA A 586 32.70 -6.63 16.88
N MET A 587 33.12 -7.37 17.92
CA MET A 587 32.47 -7.40 19.23
C MET A 587 32.90 -6.17 20.05
N ARG A 588 31.96 -5.61 20.80
CA ARG A 588 32.28 -4.62 21.82
C ARG A 588 32.90 -5.31 23.00
N THR A 589 33.99 -4.79 23.52
CA THR A 589 34.72 -5.41 24.65
C THR A 589 34.68 -4.50 25.87
N LEU A 590 34.41 -5.11 27.03
CA LEU A 590 34.51 -4.46 28.35
C LEU A 590 35.40 -5.27 29.25
N GLY A 591 36.30 -4.57 29.90
CA GLY A 591 37.13 -5.13 30.99
C GLY A 591 36.56 -4.80 32.34
N LEU A 592 36.84 -5.69 33.31
CA LEU A 592 36.57 -5.47 34.74
C LEU A 592 37.86 -5.63 35.55
N ALA A 593 38.05 -4.72 36.50
CA ALA A 593 39.18 -4.77 37.47
C ALA A 593 38.75 -4.19 38.82
N TYR A 594 39.46 -4.52 39.88
CA TYR A 594 39.19 -3.98 41.20
C TYR A 594 40.43 -3.76 42.02
N MET A 595 40.35 -2.97 43.08
CA MET A 595 41.41 -2.80 44.09
C MET A 595 40.78 -2.58 45.44
N GLU A 596 41.39 -3.23 46.47
CA GLU A 596 41.05 -3.03 47.90
C GLU A 596 41.61 -1.68 48.37
N LEU A 597 40.80 -0.92 49.10
CA LEU A 597 41.16 0.41 49.60
C LEU A 597 41.24 0.41 51.11
N SER A 598 42.13 1.26 51.64
CA SER A 598 42.15 1.63 53.06
C SER A 598 41.15 2.78 53.29
N ASP A 599 40.66 2.96 54.51
CA ASP A 599 39.60 3.95 54.83
C ASP A 599 39.97 5.39 54.45
N ASN A 600 41.25 5.73 54.36
CA ASN A 600 41.78 7.04 54.08
C ASN A 600 42.24 7.27 52.65
N ASP A 601 42.13 6.28 51.77
CA ASP A 601 42.58 6.36 50.38
C ASP A 601 41.60 7.24 49.55
N ASN A 602 42.09 8.39 49.06
CA ASN A 602 41.40 9.24 48.09
C ASN A 602 41.98 9.00 46.70
N ILE A 603 41.26 8.19 45.92
CA ILE A 603 41.74 7.68 44.62
C ILE A 603 41.12 8.40 43.41
N PHE A 604 40.18 9.35 43.65
CA PHE A 604 39.61 10.19 42.61
C PHE A 604 40.17 11.60 42.74
N MET A 605 40.97 12.07 41.77
CA MET A 605 41.47 13.46 41.71
C MET A 605 41.27 13.96 40.25
N ASP A 606 40.78 15.18 40.16
CA ASP A 606 40.56 15.86 38.88
C ASP A 606 39.77 15.09 37.86
N GLY A 607 38.78 14.31 38.31
CA GLY A 607 37.95 13.47 37.42
C GLY A 607 38.65 12.22 36.84
N LYS A 608 39.81 11.80 37.45
CA LYS A 608 40.58 10.63 37.04
C LYS A 608 40.82 9.68 38.22
N LEU A 609 40.98 8.41 37.89
CA LEU A 609 41.35 7.35 38.85
C LEU A 609 42.89 7.36 39.01
N ILE A 610 43.36 7.55 40.25
CA ILE A 610 44.81 7.43 40.60
C ILE A 610 45.04 6.08 41.20
N ALA A 611 45.16 5.03 40.37
CA ALA A 611 45.43 3.65 40.81
C ALA A 611 46.30 2.94 39.77
N ASN A 612 47.43 2.33 40.25
CA ASN A 612 48.41 1.68 39.35
C ASN A 612 48.56 0.16 39.65
N LYS A 613 47.70 -0.45 40.48
CA LYS A 613 47.78 -1.85 40.87
C LYS A 613 46.41 -2.51 41.00
N LEU A 614 45.61 -2.36 39.95
CA LEU A 614 44.33 -3.03 39.91
C LEU A 614 44.51 -4.54 39.73
N LYS A 615 43.65 -5.34 40.31
CA LYS A 615 43.52 -6.78 40.03
C LYS A 615 42.54 -6.95 38.86
N PHE A 616 43.04 -7.53 37.79
CA PHE A 616 42.22 -7.77 36.58
C PHE A 616 41.26 -8.95 36.82
N VAL A 617 39.98 -8.78 36.44
CA VAL A 617 38.90 -9.77 36.62
C VAL A 617 38.57 -10.50 35.33
N GLY A 618 38.47 -9.80 34.22
CA GLY A 618 38.16 -10.45 32.95
C GLY A 618 37.78 -9.47 31.82
N ILE A 619 37.64 -10.02 30.60
CA ILE A 619 37.13 -9.36 29.40
C ILE A 619 35.80 -10.00 29.07
N PHE A 620 34.82 -9.16 28.75
CA PHE A 620 33.51 -9.54 28.23
C PHE A 620 33.37 -9.05 26.80
N ALA A 621 33.09 -9.98 25.88
CA ALA A 621 32.82 -9.68 24.48
C ALA A 621 31.29 -9.63 24.24
N ILE A 622 30.82 -8.48 23.84
CA ILE A 622 29.38 -8.16 23.72
C ILE A 622 29.08 -7.92 22.26
N GLN A 623 28.03 -8.54 21.77
CA GLN A 623 27.55 -8.34 20.39
C GLN A 623 26.03 -8.20 20.35
N ASP A 624 25.54 -7.64 19.26
CA ASP A 624 24.15 -7.65 18.88
C ASP A 624 23.94 -8.79 17.87
N ASP A 625 23.16 -9.79 18.25
CA ASP A 625 23.01 -11.02 17.49
C ASP A 625 22.08 -10.82 16.27
N ILE A 626 22.35 -11.60 15.21
CA ILE A 626 21.51 -11.65 14.02
C ILE A 626 20.17 -12.30 14.37
N ARG A 627 19.08 -11.75 13.83
CA ARG A 627 17.74 -12.34 13.97
C ARG A 627 17.66 -13.68 13.23
N GLU A 628 16.82 -14.58 13.76
CA GLU A 628 16.53 -15.86 13.10
C GLU A 628 15.89 -15.66 11.73
N GLY A 629 16.27 -16.47 10.75
CA GLY A 629 15.70 -16.47 9.39
C GLY A 629 16.21 -15.36 8.47
N VAL A 630 17.09 -14.45 8.94
CA VAL A 630 17.62 -13.34 8.11
C VAL A 630 18.46 -13.87 6.96
N LYS A 631 19.32 -14.84 7.22
CA LYS A 631 20.21 -15.41 6.20
C LYS A 631 19.42 -16.04 5.07
N GLU A 632 18.47 -16.89 5.38
CA GLU A 632 17.60 -17.56 4.42
C GLU A 632 16.79 -16.55 3.60
N SER A 633 16.25 -15.52 4.25
CA SER A 633 15.46 -14.48 3.59
C SER A 633 16.30 -13.61 2.64
N ILE A 634 17.54 -13.31 3.00
CA ILE A 634 18.49 -12.61 2.12
C ILE A 634 18.86 -13.48 0.91
N GLU A 635 19.11 -14.77 1.13
CA GLU A 635 19.37 -15.70 0.04
C GLU A 635 18.18 -15.81 -0.91
N ASP A 636 16.95 -15.84 -0.40
CA ASP A 636 15.73 -15.86 -1.20
C ASP A 636 15.55 -14.56 -2.00
N CYS A 637 15.83 -13.39 -1.42
CA CYS A 637 15.86 -12.12 -2.13
C CYS A 637 16.91 -12.10 -3.25
N MET A 638 18.13 -12.59 -2.98
CA MET A 638 19.18 -12.65 -3.99
C MET A 638 18.84 -13.63 -5.14
N LYS A 639 18.24 -14.79 -4.82
CA LYS A 639 17.72 -15.73 -5.84
C LYS A 639 16.61 -15.10 -6.68
N ALA A 640 15.79 -14.25 -6.05
CA ALA A 640 14.77 -13.46 -6.71
C ALA A 640 15.31 -12.30 -7.56
N GLY A 641 16.63 -12.18 -7.71
CA GLY A 641 17.31 -11.14 -8.49
C GLY A 641 17.35 -9.77 -7.81
N ILE A 642 17.08 -9.69 -6.50
CA ILE A 642 17.09 -8.44 -5.73
C ILE A 642 18.49 -8.25 -5.14
N ALA A 643 19.10 -7.09 -5.39
CA ALA A 643 20.37 -6.73 -4.79
C ALA A 643 20.14 -6.21 -3.37
N VAL A 644 20.64 -6.93 -2.37
CA VAL A 644 20.61 -6.47 -0.98
C VAL A 644 21.86 -5.67 -0.66
N LYS A 645 21.72 -4.52 0.02
CA LYS A 645 22.82 -3.64 0.44
C LYS A 645 22.66 -3.30 1.91
N ILE A 646 23.77 -3.41 2.69
CA ILE A 646 23.81 -2.96 4.08
C ILE A 646 24.22 -1.49 4.10
N VAL A 647 23.45 -0.65 4.76
CA VAL A 647 23.72 0.78 4.94
C VAL A 647 23.69 1.10 6.42
N THR A 648 24.84 1.29 7.06
CA THR A 648 24.94 1.38 8.51
C THR A 648 25.87 2.50 8.97
N GLY A 649 25.61 3.04 10.16
CA GLY A 649 26.53 3.94 10.88
C GLY A 649 27.77 3.22 11.46
N ASP A 650 27.80 1.89 11.47
CA ASP A 650 28.89 1.09 12.03
C ASP A 650 30.18 1.13 11.22
N THR A 651 31.26 0.64 11.82
CA THR A 651 32.57 0.56 11.15
C THR A 651 32.58 -0.46 10.02
N PRO A 652 33.47 -0.31 9.02
CA PRO A 652 33.60 -1.26 7.92
C PRO A 652 33.84 -2.70 8.37
N GLY A 653 34.62 -2.89 9.44
CA GLY A 653 34.90 -4.22 10.01
C GLY A 653 33.65 -4.91 10.54
N THR A 654 32.85 -4.19 11.33
CA THR A 654 31.58 -4.70 11.87
C THR A 654 30.59 -5.04 10.74
N ALA A 655 30.46 -4.17 9.75
CA ALA A 655 29.55 -4.36 8.64
C ALA A 655 29.96 -5.55 7.74
N LYS A 656 31.27 -5.76 7.50
CA LYS A 656 31.79 -6.94 6.76
C LYS A 656 31.50 -8.23 7.50
N GLU A 657 31.73 -8.27 8.83
CA GLU A 657 31.51 -9.47 9.63
C GLU A 657 30.04 -9.89 9.64
N ILE A 658 29.13 -8.93 9.79
CA ILE A 658 27.69 -9.19 9.68
C ILE A 658 27.34 -9.64 8.27
N GLY A 659 27.87 -8.96 7.24
CA GLY A 659 27.71 -9.35 5.85
C GLY A 659 28.14 -10.80 5.57
N ARG A 660 29.22 -11.27 6.19
CA ARG A 660 29.66 -12.68 6.11
C ARG A 660 28.67 -13.64 6.78
N LYS A 661 28.24 -13.30 8.00
CA LYS A 661 27.32 -14.15 8.76
C LYS A 661 25.97 -14.35 8.04
N ILE A 662 25.46 -13.32 7.34
CA ILE A 662 24.22 -13.39 6.57
C ILE A 662 24.39 -13.87 5.12
N GLY A 663 25.63 -14.17 4.69
CA GLY A 663 25.91 -14.65 3.33
C GLY A 663 25.97 -13.58 2.24
N LEU A 664 25.89 -12.30 2.58
CA LEU A 664 25.98 -11.18 1.62
C LEU A 664 27.42 -10.89 1.20
N TRP A 665 28.37 -10.95 2.15
CA TRP A 665 29.79 -10.74 1.90
C TRP A 665 30.52 -12.07 1.76
N THR A 666 31.20 -12.28 0.65
CA THR A 666 31.90 -13.53 0.31
C THR A 666 33.41 -13.29 0.09
N ASP A 667 34.19 -14.35 -0.03
CA ASP A 667 35.65 -14.24 -0.27
C ASP A 667 35.99 -13.69 -1.67
N SER A 668 35.02 -13.65 -2.58
CA SER A 668 35.15 -13.00 -3.89
C SER A 668 34.99 -11.49 -3.85
N ASP A 669 34.47 -10.92 -2.76
CA ASP A 669 34.24 -9.49 -2.61
C ASP A 669 35.54 -8.76 -2.23
N THR A 670 35.68 -7.56 -2.76
CA THR A 670 36.85 -6.70 -2.59
C THR A 670 36.47 -5.35 -1.98
N GLU A 671 37.47 -4.52 -1.68
CA GLU A 671 37.26 -3.14 -1.20
C GLU A 671 36.43 -2.27 -2.17
N LYS A 672 36.24 -2.72 -3.42
CA LYS A 672 35.33 -2.02 -4.37
C LYS A 672 33.84 -2.20 -4.02
N ASN A 673 33.49 -3.24 -3.25
CA ASN A 673 32.13 -3.57 -2.86
C ASN A 673 31.69 -2.92 -1.53
N ILE A 674 32.61 -2.17 -0.89
CA ILE A 674 32.36 -1.41 0.34
C ILE A 674 32.81 0.04 0.15
N ILE A 675 32.08 0.96 0.80
CA ILE A 675 32.40 2.39 0.82
C ILE A 675 32.03 2.97 2.18
N THR A 676 32.72 4.03 2.59
CA THR A 676 32.39 4.79 3.80
C THR A 676 31.62 6.06 3.48
N GLY A 677 30.83 6.59 4.46
CA GLY A 677 30.14 7.86 4.29
C GLY A 677 31.08 9.03 3.99
N ALA A 678 32.28 9.05 4.56
CA ALA A 678 33.29 10.05 4.24
C ALA A 678 33.74 10.01 2.76
N GLU A 679 33.91 8.81 2.21
CA GLU A 679 34.26 8.64 0.79
C GLU A 679 33.08 9.05 -0.11
N ILE A 680 31.82 8.73 0.26
CA ILE A 680 30.63 9.15 -0.49
C ILE A 680 30.55 10.68 -0.56
N ALA A 681 30.86 11.38 0.52
CA ALA A 681 30.85 12.85 0.55
C ALA A 681 31.81 13.49 -0.48
N HIS A 682 32.89 12.81 -0.85
CA HIS A 682 33.87 13.29 -1.84
C HIS A 682 33.54 12.86 -3.28
N LEU A 683 32.59 11.95 -3.49
CA LEU A 683 32.17 11.53 -4.82
C LEU A 683 31.16 12.50 -5.42
N THR A 684 31.29 12.78 -6.72
CA THR A 684 30.22 13.42 -7.48
C THR A 684 29.07 12.42 -7.68
N ASP A 685 27.85 12.90 -7.92
CA ASP A 685 26.68 12.03 -8.13
C ASP A 685 26.89 11.04 -9.28
N LYS A 686 27.56 11.45 -10.36
CA LYS A 686 27.88 10.56 -11.48
C LYS A 686 28.83 9.43 -11.07
N GLN A 687 29.87 9.74 -10.29
CA GLN A 687 30.81 8.73 -9.78
C GLN A 687 30.13 7.76 -8.79
N LEU A 688 29.23 8.28 -7.96
CA LEU A 688 28.43 7.44 -7.07
C LEU A 688 27.51 6.52 -7.87
N GLN A 689 26.84 7.04 -8.90
CA GLN A 689 25.96 6.27 -9.78
C GLN A 689 26.69 5.11 -10.46
N GLU A 690 27.90 5.34 -10.99
CA GLU A 690 28.71 4.30 -11.63
C GLU A 690 29.09 3.15 -10.67
N ARG A 691 29.25 3.46 -9.37
CA ARG A 691 29.62 2.49 -8.34
C ARG A 691 28.44 1.85 -7.64
N ALA A 692 27.28 2.51 -7.60
CA ALA A 692 26.14 2.19 -6.74
C ALA A 692 25.68 0.74 -6.83
N MET A 693 25.58 0.16 -8.05
CA MET A 693 25.17 -1.25 -8.22
C MET A 693 26.19 -2.24 -7.66
N GLY A 694 27.50 -1.95 -7.79
CA GLY A 694 28.57 -2.82 -7.30
C GLY A 694 28.78 -2.79 -5.79
N LEU A 695 28.26 -1.78 -5.09
CA LEU A 695 28.37 -1.65 -3.63
C LEU A 695 27.44 -2.65 -2.94
N LYS A 696 27.95 -3.36 -1.95
CA LYS A 696 27.21 -4.24 -1.04
C LYS A 696 27.07 -3.66 0.37
N ILE A 697 28.08 -2.90 0.82
CA ILE A 697 28.15 -2.34 2.16
C ILE A 697 28.50 -0.85 2.10
N ILE A 698 27.73 -0.05 2.82
CA ILE A 698 27.99 1.36 3.08
C ILE A 698 28.14 1.52 4.60
N ALA A 699 29.36 1.79 5.05
CA ALA A 699 29.72 1.89 6.45
C ALA A 699 29.88 3.35 6.89
N ARG A 700 29.64 3.67 8.17
CA ARG A 700 29.66 5.03 8.73
C ARG A 700 28.81 6.01 7.89
N ALA A 701 27.67 5.54 7.38
CA ALA A 701 26.77 6.32 6.57
C ALA A 701 26.06 7.38 7.45
N ARG A 702 26.03 8.61 6.99
CA ARG A 702 25.21 9.70 7.53
C ARG A 702 23.82 9.67 6.86
N PRO A 703 22.80 10.33 7.41
CA PRO A 703 21.46 10.39 6.82
C PRO A 703 21.45 10.80 5.34
N MET A 704 22.19 11.85 4.99
CA MET A 704 22.26 12.33 3.61
C MET A 704 23.03 11.38 2.68
N ASP A 705 24.02 10.62 3.18
CA ASP A 705 24.72 9.62 2.38
C ASP A 705 23.77 8.46 2.01
N LYS A 706 22.86 8.09 2.93
CA LYS A 706 21.79 7.10 2.67
C LYS A 706 20.85 7.58 1.56
N LYS A 707 20.36 8.84 1.65
CA LYS A 707 19.51 9.46 0.62
C LYS A 707 20.18 9.52 -0.74
N ARG A 708 21.44 10.01 -0.82
CA ARG A 708 22.20 10.08 -2.07
C ARG A 708 22.41 8.73 -2.76
N LEU A 709 22.61 7.65 -1.98
CA LEU A 709 22.67 6.30 -2.52
C LEU A 709 21.34 5.90 -3.18
N VAL A 710 20.23 6.16 -2.52
CA VAL A 710 18.88 5.87 -3.05
C VAL A 710 18.68 6.61 -4.38
N GLU A 711 18.97 7.91 -4.42
CA GLU A 711 18.85 8.72 -5.64
C GLU A 711 19.75 8.20 -6.78
N ALA A 712 21.00 7.81 -6.46
CA ALA A 712 21.89 7.23 -7.45
C ALA A 712 21.37 5.92 -8.04
N LEU A 713 20.74 5.07 -7.22
CA LEU A 713 20.13 3.82 -7.67
C LEU A 713 18.84 4.07 -8.50
N GLN A 714 18.02 5.03 -8.10
CA GLN A 714 16.81 5.42 -8.85
C GLN A 714 17.14 5.98 -10.23
N ARG A 715 18.22 6.79 -10.34
CA ARG A 715 18.73 7.28 -11.64
C ARG A 715 19.23 6.15 -12.56
N LEU A 716 19.47 4.94 -12.03
CA LEU A 716 19.76 3.71 -12.78
C LEU A 716 18.50 2.89 -13.08
N ASP A 717 17.33 3.49 -12.99
CA ASP A 717 16.03 2.84 -13.18
C ASP A 717 15.80 1.65 -12.21
N GLN A 718 16.46 1.66 -11.03
CA GLN A 718 16.21 0.66 -10.01
C GLN A 718 15.03 1.07 -9.13
N VAL A 719 14.20 0.10 -8.76
CA VAL A 719 13.17 0.26 -7.73
C VAL A 719 13.80 -0.05 -6.37
N VAL A 720 13.92 0.96 -5.53
CA VAL A 720 14.69 0.90 -4.29
C VAL A 720 13.74 0.83 -3.08
N ALA A 721 13.84 -0.24 -2.32
CA ALA A 721 13.25 -0.34 -0.98
C ALA A 721 14.31 0.01 0.07
N VAL A 722 13.93 0.78 1.09
CA VAL A 722 14.84 1.17 2.18
C VAL A 722 14.22 0.75 3.50
N THR A 723 15.00 0.13 4.41
CA THR A 723 14.58 -0.13 5.77
C THR A 723 15.25 0.83 6.75
N GLY A 724 14.54 1.21 7.81
CA GLY A 724 15.09 2.04 8.87
C GLY A 724 14.22 2.02 10.12
N ASP A 725 14.80 2.38 11.29
CA ASP A 725 14.11 2.46 12.57
C ASP A 725 14.35 3.81 13.30
N GLY A 726 15.31 4.59 12.84
CA GLY A 726 15.71 5.86 13.46
C GLY A 726 15.29 7.11 12.68
N THR A 727 15.34 8.24 13.36
CA THR A 727 15.16 9.56 12.73
C THR A 727 16.18 9.81 11.62
N ASN A 728 17.38 9.22 11.76
CA ASN A 728 18.44 9.31 10.76
C ASN A 728 18.12 8.63 9.43
N ASP A 729 17.10 7.76 9.40
CA ASP A 729 16.70 7.03 8.21
C ASP A 729 15.58 7.74 7.44
N ALA A 730 14.87 8.66 8.09
CA ALA A 730 13.70 9.33 7.53
C ALA A 730 13.95 9.96 6.15
N PRO A 731 15.07 10.66 5.87
CA PRO A 731 15.33 11.22 4.54
C PRO A 731 15.48 10.15 3.45
N ALA A 732 16.03 8.98 3.79
CA ALA A 732 16.18 7.87 2.86
C ALA A 732 14.87 7.09 2.68
N LEU A 733 14.09 6.91 3.77
CA LEU A 733 12.77 6.27 3.75
C LEU A 733 11.79 7.04 2.88
N ASN A 734 11.74 8.37 3.05
CA ASN A 734 10.85 9.23 2.26
C ASN A 734 11.25 9.28 0.77
N LYS A 735 12.57 9.21 0.46
CA LYS A 735 13.06 9.26 -0.92
C LYS A 735 12.95 7.93 -1.66
N ALA A 736 12.88 6.82 -0.94
CA ALA A 736 12.78 5.48 -1.53
C ALA A 736 11.47 5.30 -2.33
N ASP A 737 11.47 4.37 -3.28
CA ASP A 737 10.24 3.94 -3.95
C ASP A 737 9.31 3.19 -2.98
N VAL A 738 9.90 2.52 -1.96
CA VAL A 738 9.18 1.97 -0.81
C VAL A 738 10.01 2.14 0.46
N GLY A 739 9.57 3.00 1.35
CA GLY A 739 10.10 3.13 2.70
C GLY A 739 9.50 2.07 3.64
N LEU A 740 10.35 1.35 4.38
CA LEU A 740 9.97 0.28 5.30
C LEU A 740 10.44 0.62 6.71
N ALA A 741 9.54 1.08 7.58
CA ALA A 741 9.88 1.30 8.98
C ALA A 741 9.73 0.03 9.80
N MET A 742 10.59 -0.15 10.81
CA MET A 742 10.43 -1.21 11.78
C MET A 742 9.31 -0.89 12.79
N GLY A 743 8.64 -1.89 13.32
CA GLY A 743 7.55 -1.72 14.29
C GLY A 743 7.97 -1.02 15.58
N ASN A 744 9.23 -1.24 16.01
CA ASN A 744 9.87 -0.54 17.15
C ASN A 744 10.60 0.75 16.75
N GLY A 745 10.50 1.16 15.47
CA GLY A 745 11.10 2.41 15.00
C GLY A 745 10.44 3.64 15.58
N THR A 746 11.16 4.78 15.45
CA THR A 746 10.66 6.09 15.89
C THR A 746 9.43 6.52 15.09
N ALA A 747 8.61 7.40 15.65
CA ALA A 747 7.45 7.97 14.95
C ALA A 747 7.86 8.62 13.62
N VAL A 748 8.95 9.38 13.63
CA VAL A 748 9.50 10.03 12.41
C VAL A 748 9.85 9.02 11.32
N ALA A 749 10.47 7.88 11.67
CA ALA A 749 10.78 6.84 10.69
C ALA A 749 9.50 6.19 10.13
N LYS A 750 8.52 5.93 11.01
CA LYS A 750 7.22 5.37 10.61
C LYS A 750 6.47 6.34 9.69
N ASP A 751 6.47 7.63 10.00
CA ASP A 751 5.79 8.65 9.18
C ASP A 751 6.44 8.86 7.83
N ALA A 752 7.75 8.76 7.75
CA ALA A 752 8.50 8.80 6.49
C ALA A 752 8.37 7.53 5.65
N SER A 753 7.72 6.47 6.15
CA SER A 753 7.65 5.16 5.50
C SER A 753 6.31 4.89 4.81
N ASP A 754 6.32 3.98 3.83
CA ASP A 754 5.15 3.49 3.13
C ASP A 754 4.56 2.22 3.73
N MET A 755 5.38 1.46 4.46
CA MET A 755 4.98 0.23 5.17
C MET A 755 5.68 0.14 6.52
N ILE A 756 5.00 -0.46 7.50
CA ILE A 756 5.57 -0.76 8.82
C ILE A 756 5.66 -2.27 9.00
N ILE A 757 6.85 -2.76 9.35
CA ILE A 757 7.15 -4.18 9.63
C ILE A 757 6.98 -4.43 11.12
N GLN A 758 5.80 -4.89 11.54
CA GLN A 758 5.40 -4.96 12.95
C GLN A 758 6.23 -5.91 13.80
N ASP A 759 6.75 -6.99 13.21
CA ASP A 759 7.60 -7.99 13.89
C ASP A 759 9.10 -7.69 13.78
N ASN A 760 9.47 -6.59 13.17
CA ASN A 760 10.86 -6.18 12.92
C ASN A 760 11.70 -7.25 12.19
N SER A 761 11.08 -8.11 11.40
CA SER A 761 11.74 -9.25 10.75
C SER A 761 12.02 -9.00 9.28
N PHE A 762 13.25 -9.27 8.84
CA PHE A 762 13.61 -9.22 7.42
C PHE A 762 12.86 -10.27 6.58
N SER A 763 12.44 -11.39 7.18
CA SER A 763 11.62 -12.41 6.49
C SER A 763 10.25 -11.87 6.09
N THR A 764 9.70 -10.95 6.87
CA THR A 764 8.45 -10.26 6.54
C THR A 764 8.60 -9.32 5.35
N ILE A 765 9.78 -8.71 5.18
CA ILE A 765 10.12 -7.92 3.98
C ILE A 765 10.15 -8.80 2.72
N ALA A 766 10.80 -9.97 2.79
CA ALA A 766 10.81 -10.93 1.68
C ALA A 766 9.39 -11.42 1.33
N ASN A 767 8.54 -11.63 2.34
CA ASN A 767 7.13 -11.97 2.15
C ASN A 767 6.36 -10.82 1.48
N ALA A 768 6.63 -9.56 1.82
CA ALA A 768 6.00 -8.41 1.18
C ALA A 768 6.35 -8.33 -0.32
N VAL A 769 7.59 -8.62 -0.70
CA VAL A 769 8.00 -8.76 -2.12
C VAL A 769 7.19 -9.85 -2.80
N MET A 770 7.10 -11.04 -2.19
CA MET A 770 6.36 -12.18 -2.74
C MET A 770 4.87 -11.83 -2.98
N TRP A 771 4.24 -11.16 -2.02
CA TRP A 771 2.85 -10.70 -2.17
C TRP A 771 2.69 -9.65 -3.26
N GLY A 772 3.58 -8.66 -3.35
CA GLY A 772 3.56 -7.66 -4.40
C GLY A 772 3.73 -8.24 -5.80
N ARG A 773 4.65 -9.21 -5.97
CA ARG A 773 4.82 -9.95 -7.23
C ARG A 773 3.59 -10.79 -7.59
N SER A 774 2.98 -11.42 -6.59
CA SER A 774 1.76 -12.22 -6.77
C SER A 774 0.57 -11.35 -7.18
N LEU A 775 0.42 -10.18 -6.56
CA LEU A 775 -0.57 -9.16 -6.92
C LEU A 775 -0.49 -8.81 -8.41
N TYR A 776 0.69 -8.45 -8.89
CA TYR A 776 0.90 -8.10 -10.29
C TYR A 776 0.54 -9.24 -11.24
N LYS A 777 0.94 -10.48 -10.92
CA LYS A 777 0.56 -11.66 -11.72
C LYS A 777 -0.95 -11.92 -11.72
N ASN A 778 -1.63 -11.69 -10.59
CA ASN A 778 -3.07 -11.86 -10.51
C ASN A 778 -3.80 -10.84 -11.40
N ILE A 779 -3.33 -9.60 -11.44
CA ILE A 779 -3.85 -8.58 -12.36
C ILE A 779 -3.59 -8.96 -13.82
N GLN A 780 -2.39 -9.46 -14.16
CA GLN A 780 -2.10 -9.96 -15.50
C GLN A 780 -3.02 -11.12 -15.91
N ARG A 781 -3.36 -12.03 -14.99
CA ARG A 781 -4.30 -13.15 -15.25
C ARG A 781 -5.71 -12.65 -15.53
N PHE A 782 -6.16 -11.66 -14.78
CA PHE A 782 -7.46 -11.04 -15.01
C PHE A 782 -7.49 -10.32 -16.36
N LEU A 783 -6.48 -9.51 -16.68
CA LEU A 783 -6.36 -8.84 -17.97
C LEU A 783 -6.33 -9.84 -19.13
N LEU A 784 -5.59 -10.92 -19.00
CA LEU A 784 -5.53 -11.98 -20.01
C LEU A 784 -6.92 -12.56 -20.24
N PHE A 785 -7.67 -12.83 -19.17
CA PHE A 785 -9.03 -13.34 -19.25
C PHE A 785 -9.95 -12.35 -19.96
N GLN A 786 -10.09 -11.14 -19.41
CA GLN A 786 -11.02 -10.13 -19.88
C GLN A 786 -10.77 -9.70 -21.33
N LEU A 787 -9.51 -9.38 -21.67
CA LEU A 787 -9.20 -8.94 -23.03
C LEU A 787 -9.37 -10.05 -24.07
N THR A 788 -9.19 -11.32 -23.71
CA THR A 788 -9.48 -12.46 -24.61
C THR A 788 -10.97 -12.54 -24.92
N VAL A 789 -11.82 -12.37 -23.90
CA VAL A 789 -13.29 -12.33 -24.02
C VAL A 789 -13.71 -11.17 -24.93
N ASN A 790 -13.22 -9.96 -24.64
CA ASN A 790 -13.60 -8.76 -25.40
C ASN A 790 -13.16 -8.83 -26.86
N VAL A 791 -11.96 -9.37 -27.16
CA VAL A 791 -11.50 -9.57 -28.55
C VAL A 791 -12.44 -10.52 -29.32
N ALA A 792 -12.84 -11.64 -28.71
CA ALA A 792 -13.76 -12.59 -29.35
C ALA A 792 -15.14 -11.95 -29.62
N ALA A 793 -15.68 -11.23 -28.63
CA ALA A 793 -16.98 -10.57 -28.75
C ALA A 793 -16.97 -9.39 -29.75
N CYS A 794 -15.93 -8.53 -29.70
CA CYS A 794 -15.79 -7.41 -30.65
C CYS A 794 -15.73 -7.90 -32.09
N PHE A 795 -14.94 -8.92 -32.36
CA PHE A 795 -14.86 -9.50 -33.71
C PHE A 795 -16.18 -10.16 -34.12
N LEU A 796 -16.88 -10.84 -33.21
CA LEU A 796 -18.18 -11.44 -33.51
C LEU A 796 -19.23 -10.38 -33.87
N VAL A 797 -19.32 -9.29 -33.12
CA VAL A 797 -20.24 -8.18 -33.41
C VAL A 797 -19.84 -7.47 -34.71
N LEU A 798 -18.54 -7.21 -34.91
CA LEU A 798 -18.03 -6.55 -36.11
C LEU A 798 -18.36 -7.36 -37.37
N PHE A 799 -18.00 -8.65 -37.42
CA PHE A 799 -18.21 -9.47 -38.60
C PHE A 799 -19.69 -9.83 -38.80
N GLY A 800 -20.46 -10.06 -37.70
CA GLY A 800 -21.92 -10.25 -37.78
C GLY A 800 -22.63 -9.05 -38.40
N ALA A 801 -22.19 -7.81 -38.11
CA ALA A 801 -22.71 -6.61 -38.70
C ALA A 801 -22.60 -6.58 -40.25
N PHE A 802 -21.53 -7.18 -40.82
CA PHE A 802 -21.32 -7.25 -42.28
C PHE A 802 -21.95 -8.49 -42.92
N LEU A 803 -22.27 -9.53 -42.15
CA LEU A 803 -22.99 -10.72 -42.64
C LEU A 803 -24.52 -10.48 -42.78
N GLY A 804 -25.00 -9.28 -42.46
CA GLY A 804 -26.41 -8.94 -42.55
C GLY A 804 -27.29 -9.44 -41.40
N THR A 805 -26.70 -10.05 -40.36
CA THR A 805 -27.43 -10.43 -39.16
C THR A 805 -27.73 -9.19 -38.33
N GLU A 806 -28.85 -9.20 -37.60
CA GLU A 806 -29.02 -8.34 -36.43
C GLU A 806 -27.91 -8.66 -35.43
N SER A 807 -27.58 -7.76 -34.47
CA SER A 807 -26.45 -7.97 -33.60
C SER A 807 -26.43 -9.37 -32.99
N PRO A 808 -25.37 -10.21 -33.22
CA PRO A 808 -25.32 -11.57 -32.72
C PRO A 808 -25.24 -11.65 -31.17
N LEU A 809 -24.93 -10.52 -30.52
CA LEU A 809 -24.97 -10.33 -29.08
C LEU A 809 -25.68 -9.00 -28.79
N THR A 810 -26.64 -8.99 -27.87
CA THR A 810 -27.37 -7.79 -27.47
C THR A 810 -26.60 -6.99 -26.41
N VAL A 811 -26.93 -5.69 -26.23
CA VAL A 811 -26.34 -4.84 -25.19
C VAL A 811 -26.55 -5.45 -23.81
N THR A 812 -27.76 -5.94 -23.51
CA THR A 812 -28.09 -6.56 -22.21
C THR A 812 -27.30 -7.83 -21.93
N GLN A 813 -27.09 -8.68 -22.94
CA GLN A 813 -26.24 -9.87 -22.82
C GLN A 813 -24.76 -9.50 -22.54
N MET A 814 -24.24 -8.47 -23.21
CA MET A 814 -22.87 -8.01 -23.00
C MET A 814 -22.70 -7.30 -21.67
N LEU A 815 -23.71 -6.60 -21.17
CA LEU A 815 -23.69 -6.06 -19.80
C LEU A 815 -23.67 -7.18 -18.75
N TRP A 816 -24.36 -8.28 -18.97
CA TRP A 816 -24.24 -9.46 -18.10
C TRP A 816 -22.79 -9.99 -18.09
N VAL A 817 -22.15 -10.09 -19.23
CA VAL A 817 -20.78 -10.62 -19.33
C VAL A 817 -19.78 -9.63 -18.76
N ASN A 818 -19.69 -8.41 -19.28
CA ASN A 818 -18.64 -7.45 -18.92
C ASN A 818 -18.81 -6.89 -17.51
N LEU A 819 -20.05 -6.60 -17.11
CA LEU A 819 -20.31 -5.94 -15.83
C LEU A 819 -20.42 -6.93 -14.67
N ILE A 820 -21.19 -8.00 -14.84
CA ILE A 820 -21.44 -8.94 -13.73
C ILE A 820 -20.40 -10.04 -13.73
N MET A 821 -20.26 -10.76 -14.83
CA MET A 821 -19.34 -11.90 -14.91
C MET A 821 -17.88 -11.48 -14.74
N ASP A 822 -17.43 -10.44 -15.43
CA ASP A 822 -16.05 -9.96 -15.36
C ASP A 822 -15.71 -9.34 -14.00
N THR A 823 -16.66 -8.65 -13.35
CA THR A 823 -16.48 -8.17 -11.97
C THR A 823 -16.25 -9.32 -11.01
N PHE A 824 -17.08 -10.37 -11.08
CA PHE A 824 -16.89 -11.56 -10.24
C PHE A 824 -15.62 -12.32 -10.60
N ALA A 825 -15.25 -12.41 -11.88
CA ALA A 825 -13.99 -12.99 -12.31
C ALA A 825 -12.79 -12.19 -11.80
N ALA A 826 -12.88 -10.85 -11.78
CA ALA A 826 -11.87 -9.98 -11.18
C ALA A 826 -11.66 -10.28 -9.69
N ILE A 827 -12.75 -10.40 -8.93
CA ILE A 827 -12.70 -10.79 -7.51
C ILE A 827 -12.03 -12.16 -7.35
N ALA A 828 -12.44 -13.14 -8.16
CA ALA A 828 -11.94 -14.51 -8.09
C ALA A 828 -10.44 -14.62 -8.40
N LEU A 829 -9.97 -13.93 -9.45
CA LEU A 829 -8.57 -13.96 -9.87
C LEU A 829 -7.66 -13.08 -9.00
N SER A 830 -8.19 -11.99 -8.42
CA SER A 830 -7.46 -11.12 -7.49
C SER A 830 -7.19 -11.77 -6.14
N ALA A 831 -8.10 -12.61 -5.67
CA ALA A 831 -8.00 -13.28 -4.37
C ALA A 831 -7.10 -14.52 -4.35
N LEU A 832 -6.43 -14.84 -5.46
CA LEU A 832 -5.57 -16.02 -5.56
C LEU A 832 -4.39 -15.95 -4.57
N PRO A 833 -4.03 -17.05 -3.88
CA PRO A 833 -2.92 -17.08 -2.94
C PRO A 833 -1.57 -16.89 -3.66
N PRO A 834 -0.54 -16.35 -2.96
CA PRO A 834 0.78 -16.18 -3.52
C PRO A 834 1.42 -17.54 -3.79
N GLN A 835 2.23 -17.61 -4.82
CA GLN A 835 3.01 -18.79 -5.15
C GLN A 835 4.48 -18.51 -4.91
N LYS A 836 5.19 -19.43 -4.23
CA LYS A 836 6.63 -19.28 -3.97
C LYS A 836 7.46 -19.15 -5.26
N SER A 837 6.99 -19.72 -6.37
CA SER A 837 7.63 -19.60 -7.68
C SER A 837 7.79 -18.17 -8.19
N VAL A 838 7.04 -17.18 -7.63
CA VAL A 838 7.23 -15.76 -8.03
C VAL A 838 8.57 -15.20 -7.55
N MET A 839 9.21 -15.85 -6.57
CA MET A 839 10.53 -15.48 -6.09
C MET A 839 11.67 -16.07 -6.95
N GLU A 840 11.37 -16.85 -7.96
CA GLU A 840 12.33 -17.33 -8.98
C GLU A 840 12.41 -16.36 -10.17
N ASP A 841 11.43 -15.47 -10.31
CA ASP A 841 11.41 -14.47 -11.38
C ASP A 841 12.34 -13.28 -11.03
N LYS A 842 12.96 -12.70 -12.05
CA LYS A 842 13.71 -11.45 -11.90
C LYS A 842 12.76 -10.26 -11.64
N PRO A 843 13.24 -9.18 -11.00
CA PRO A 843 12.48 -7.95 -10.87
C PRO A 843 12.00 -7.45 -12.22
N ARG A 844 10.77 -6.94 -12.27
CA ARG A 844 10.20 -6.39 -13.51
C ARG A 844 10.80 -5.01 -13.80
N ASP A 845 10.88 -4.66 -15.07
CA ASP A 845 11.17 -3.30 -15.48
C ASP A 845 9.98 -2.39 -15.10
N PRO A 846 10.18 -1.32 -14.31
CA PRO A 846 9.11 -0.39 -13.93
C PRO A 846 8.44 0.29 -15.13
N LYS A 847 9.18 0.47 -16.23
CA LYS A 847 8.70 1.10 -17.46
C LYS A 847 7.98 0.14 -18.40
N ALA A 848 8.12 -1.17 -18.19
CA ALA A 848 7.49 -2.17 -19.03
C ALA A 848 5.96 -2.05 -19.03
N PHE A 849 5.37 -2.29 -20.21
CA PHE A 849 3.93 -2.32 -20.34
C PHE A 849 3.37 -3.58 -19.67
N ILE A 850 2.16 -3.49 -19.09
CA ILE A 850 1.58 -4.59 -18.32
C ILE A 850 1.26 -5.82 -19.18
N LEU A 851 0.91 -5.59 -20.46
CA LEU A 851 0.69 -6.65 -21.44
C LEU A 851 2.01 -7.00 -22.12
N ASP A 852 2.56 -8.15 -21.81
CA ASP A 852 3.74 -8.65 -22.51
C ASP A 852 3.39 -9.34 -23.84
N SER A 853 4.40 -9.56 -24.68
CA SER A 853 4.22 -10.18 -26.01
C SER A 853 3.63 -11.60 -25.94
N SER A 854 3.83 -12.32 -24.82
CA SER A 854 3.22 -13.63 -24.59
C SER A 854 1.73 -13.51 -24.30
N MET A 855 1.33 -12.49 -23.52
CA MET A 855 -0.08 -12.19 -23.25
C MET A 855 -0.80 -11.81 -24.55
N LEU A 856 -0.21 -10.88 -25.33
CA LEU A 856 -0.82 -10.45 -26.59
C LEU A 856 -1.03 -11.63 -27.55
N ARG A 857 -0.05 -12.51 -27.69
CA ARG A 857 -0.20 -13.75 -28.49
C ARG A 857 -1.32 -14.65 -27.98
N ASN A 858 -1.49 -14.78 -26.66
CA ASN A 858 -2.57 -15.56 -26.08
C ASN A 858 -3.93 -14.88 -26.29
N ILE A 859 -4.04 -13.56 -26.07
CA ILE A 859 -5.27 -12.79 -26.24
C ILE A 859 -5.78 -12.94 -27.68
N PHE A 860 -4.95 -12.59 -28.66
CA PHE A 860 -5.36 -12.66 -30.06
C PHE A 860 -5.45 -14.10 -30.59
N GLY A 861 -4.59 -15.01 -30.12
CA GLY A 861 -4.62 -16.43 -30.53
C GLY A 861 -5.85 -17.16 -30.01
N VAL A 862 -6.12 -17.08 -28.71
CA VAL A 862 -7.28 -17.75 -28.09
C VAL A 862 -8.56 -17.00 -28.38
N GLY A 863 -8.56 -15.67 -28.30
CA GLY A 863 -9.71 -14.84 -28.65
C GLY A 863 -10.10 -14.99 -30.13
N GLY A 864 -9.10 -15.04 -31.04
CA GLY A 864 -9.33 -15.31 -32.46
C GLY A 864 -9.85 -16.74 -32.72
N PHE A 865 -9.43 -17.74 -31.96
CA PHE A 865 -9.97 -19.09 -32.03
C PHE A 865 -11.43 -19.13 -31.57
N PHE A 866 -11.77 -18.50 -30.43
CA PHE A 866 -13.16 -18.42 -29.97
C PHE A 866 -14.04 -17.67 -30.97
N PHE A 867 -13.56 -16.55 -31.50
CA PHE A 867 -14.22 -15.82 -32.58
C PHE A 867 -14.49 -16.71 -33.79
N ALA A 868 -13.50 -17.47 -34.27
CA ALA A 868 -13.65 -18.34 -35.43
C ALA A 868 -14.72 -19.42 -35.21
N VAL A 869 -14.75 -20.02 -34.01
CA VAL A 869 -15.77 -21.02 -33.66
C VAL A 869 -17.17 -20.39 -33.61
N LEU A 870 -17.31 -19.24 -32.96
CA LEU A 870 -18.61 -18.56 -32.85
C LEU A 870 -19.08 -18.02 -34.20
N LEU A 871 -18.18 -17.51 -35.04
CA LEU A 871 -18.50 -17.08 -36.42
C LEU A 871 -18.95 -18.24 -37.27
N ALA A 872 -18.27 -19.41 -37.16
CA ALA A 872 -18.72 -20.61 -37.88
C ALA A 872 -20.12 -21.04 -37.45
N LEU A 873 -20.41 -21.01 -36.13
CA LEU A 873 -21.76 -21.27 -35.61
C LEU A 873 -22.78 -20.27 -36.16
N LEU A 874 -22.45 -19.00 -36.21
CA LEU A 874 -23.33 -17.94 -36.74
C LEU A 874 -23.63 -18.16 -38.23
N ILE A 875 -22.62 -18.51 -39.07
CA ILE A 875 -22.78 -18.82 -40.48
C ILE A 875 -23.63 -20.07 -40.69
N ILE A 876 -23.40 -21.10 -39.89
CA ILE A 876 -24.19 -22.34 -39.95
C ILE A 876 -25.63 -22.04 -39.60
N SER A 877 -25.91 -21.33 -38.51
CA SER A 877 -27.26 -20.93 -38.08
C SER A 877 -27.96 -20.04 -39.10
N GLN A 878 -27.24 -19.18 -39.85
CA GLN A 878 -27.80 -18.35 -40.89
C GLN A 878 -28.31 -19.17 -42.09
N HIS A 879 -27.66 -20.27 -42.41
CA HIS A 879 -27.97 -21.10 -43.60
C HIS A 879 -28.57 -22.45 -43.29
N ALA A 880 -28.72 -22.85 -42.05
CA ALA A 880 -29.29 -24.11 -41.61
C ALA A 880 -30.27 -23.90 -40.45
N ASP A 881 -31.35 -24.69 -40.38
CA ASP A 881 -32.32 -24.63 -39.27
C ASP A 881 -31.82 -25.50 -38.10
N ILE A 882 -31.37 -24.88 -37.05
CA ILE A 882 -30.82 -25.55 -35.88
C ILE A 882 -31.85 -25.49 -34.75
N LYS A 883 -32.47 -26.60 -34.42
CA LYS A 883 -33.43 -26.77 -33.31
C LYS A 883 -32.86 -27.48 -32.10
N SER A 884 -31.66 -28.02 -32.21
CA SER A 884 -30.94 -28.66 -31.12
C SER A 884 -29.44 -28.68 -31.37
N MET A 885 -28.60 -28.81 -30.32
CA MET A 885 -27.16 -29.02 -30.46
C MET A 885 -26.80 -30.27 -31.30
N GLY A 886 -27.72 -31.26 -31.38
CA GLY A 886 -27.55 -32.44 -32.20
C GLY A 886 -27.57 -32.13 -33.70
N ASP A 887 -28.32 -31.14 -34.13
CA ASP A 887 -28.44 -30.74 -35.53
C ASP A 887 -27.14 -30.13 -36.07
N LEU A 888 -26.30 -29.58 -35.21
CA LEU A 888 -24.95 -29.10 -35.55
C LEU A 888 -24.01 -30.22 -36.07
N LEU A 889 -24.33 -31.50 -35.81
CA LEU A 889 -23.56 -32.63 -36.32
C LEU A 889 -24.00 -33.07 -37.70
N ASN A 890 -25.24 -32.74 -38.10
CA ASN A 890 -25.89 -33.19 -39.35
C ASN A 890 -26.62 -32.06 -40.09
N PHE A 891 -26.04 -30.84 -40.08
CA PHE A 891 -26.66 -29.70 -40.72
C PHE A 891 -26.60 -29.79 -42.26
N HIS A 892 -27.64 -29.20 -42.91
CA HIS A 892 -27.68 -29.07 -44.36
C HIS A 892 -27.89 -27.59 -44.69
N PHE A 893 -27.02 -27.05 -45.53
CA PHE A 893 -27.17 -25.66 -45.99
C PHE A 893 -28.38 -25.55 -46.90
N GLY A 894 -29.30 -24.63 -46.53
CA GLY A 894 -30.53 -24.23 -47.29
C GLY A 894 -30.44 -22.82 -47.81
N GLU A 895 -31.48 -22.34 -48.40
CA GLU A 895 -31.64 -20.96 -48.93
C GLU A 895 -32.04 -19.93 -47.81
N ARG A 896 -32.02 -20.36 -46.54
CA ARG A 896 -32.38 -19.54 -45.38
C ARG A 896 -31.32 -18.46 -45.16
N ASN A 897 -31.77 -17.25 -44.76
CA ASN A 897 -30.90 -16.11 -44.47
C ASN A 897 -31.28 -15.43 -43.12
N GLU A 898 -32.04 -16.12 -42.28
CA GLU A 898 -32.47 -15.59 -40.97
C GLU A 898 -31.94 -16.48 -39.85
N VAL A 899 -31.61 -15.87 -38.72
CA VAL A 899 -31.16 -16.54 -37.47
C VAL A 899 -32.28 -16.43 -36.44
N THR A 900 -32.65 -17.58 -35.82
CA THR A 900 -33.69 -17.60 -34.77
C THR A 900 -33.16 -17.16 -33.43
N VAL A 901 -34.06 -16.75 -32.52
CA VAL A 901 -33.70 -16.44 -31.11
C VAL A 901 -33.07 -17.64 -30.40
N TYR A 902 -33.54 -18.85 -30.70
CA TYR A 902 -32.93 -20.09 -30.16
C TYR A 902 -31.45 -20.23 -30.58
N GLU A 903 -31.14 -20.01 -31.83
CA GLU A 903 -29.77 -20.09 -32.36
C GLU A 903 -28.84 -19.04 -31.78
N LEU A 904 -29.34 -17.78 -31.62
CA LEU A 904 -28.62 -16.71 -30.93
C LEU A 904 -28.40 -17.06 -29.45
N THR A 905 -29.40 -17.70 -28.81
CA THR A 905 -29.27 -18.16 -27.41
C THR A 905 -28.19 -19.25 -27.27
N LEU A 906 -28.07 -20.17 -28.24
CA LEU A 906 -27.00 -21.17 -28.30
C LEU A 906 -25.64 -20.47 -28.42
N ILE A 907 -25.47 -19.53 -29.34
CA ILE A 907 -24.23 -18.80 -29.55
C ILE A 907 -23.82 -18.04 -28.28
N PHE A 908 -24.76 -17.31 -27.66
CA PHE A 908 -24.53 -16.59 -26.42
C PHE A 908 -24.13 -17.52 -25.26
N THR A 909 -24.86 -18.64 -25.08
CA THR A 909 -24.58 -19.57 -23.97
C THR A 909 -23.24 -20.30 -24.17
N ILE A 910 -22.89 -20.71 -25.41
CA ILE A 910 -21.58 -21.29 -25.74
C ILE A 910 -20.48 -20.26 -25.49
N PHE A 911 -20.68 -18.99 -25.88
CA PHE A 911 -19.76 -17.90 -25.61
C PHE A 911 -19.47 -17.78 -24.11
N VAL A 912 -20.50 -17.67 -23.24
CA VAL A 912 -20.33 -17.55 -21.80
C VAL A 912 -19.66 -18.77 -21.19
N MET A 913 -20.08 -20.00 -21.58
CA MET A 913 -19.52 -21.21 -20.97
C MET A 913 -18.09 -21.52 -21.40
N THR A 914 -17.70 -21.18 -22.64
CA THR A 914 -16.30 -21.29 -23.08
C THR A 914 -15.39 -20.28 -22.34
N HIS A 915 -15.89 -19.08 -22.02
CA HIS A 915 -15.17 -18.12 -21.23
C HIS A 915 -15.04 -18.54 -19.78
N MET A 916 -16.07 -19.13 -19.18
CA MET A 916 -15.97 -19.76 -17.86
C MET A 916 -14.87 -20.83 -17.81
N GLY A 917 -14.81 -21.70 -18.82
CA GLY A 917 -13.71 -22.66 -18.98
C GLY A 917 -12.34 -21.98 -19.11
N TYR A 918 -12.28 -20.89 -19.88
CA TYR A 918 -11.03 -20.14 -20.06
C TYR A 918 -10.55 -19.42 -18.79
N MET A 919 -11.45 -19.04 -17.88
CA MET A 919 -11.08 -18.46 -16.58
C MET A 919 -10.16 -19.39 -15.77
N PHE A 920 -10.38 -20.72 -15.82
CA PHE A 920 -9.49 -21.72 -15.21
C PHE A 920 -8.11 -21.74 -15.90
N ASN A 921 -8.06 -21.55 -17.21
CA ASN A 921 -6.81 -21.46 -17.96
C ASN A 921 -6.03 -20.19 -17.64
N ALA A 922 -6.72 -19.04 -17.55
CA ALA A 922 -6.11 -17.75 -17.19
C ALA A 922 -5.50 -17.80 -15.79
N ARG A 923 -6.21 -18.43 -14.82
CA ARG A 923 -5.68 -18.65 -13.47
C ARG A 923 -4.33 -19.37 -13.49
N GLY A 924 -4.17 -20.35 -14.34
CA GLY A 924 -2.91 -21.11 -14.49
C GLY A 924 -1.80 -20.38 -15.26
N TYR A 925 -2.03 -19.17 -15.79
CA TYR A 925 -1.02 -18.46 -16.59
C TYR A 925 0.23 -18.16 -15.79
N LYS A 926 1.42 -18.50 -16.35
CA LYS A 926 2.74 -18.31 -15.70
C LYS A 926 2.88 -18.95 -14.30
N THR A 927 2.13 -20.02 -14.01
CA THR A 927 2.28 -20.73 -12.72
C THR A 927 3.16 -21.96 -12.82
N GLY A 928 3.42 -22.46 -14.04
CA GLY A 928 4.07 -23.76 -14.24
C GLY A 928 3.23 -24.95 -13.74
N GLY A 929 2.03 -24.70 -13.19
CA GLY A 929 1.15 -25.71 -12.61
C GLY A 929 -0.13 -25.95 -13.41
N SER A 930 -0.87 -27.01 -13.07
CA SER A 930 -2.18 -27.33 -13.63
C SER A 930 -3.23 -26.27 -13.27
N GLY A 931 -4.10 -25.90 -14.21
CA GLY A 931 -5.27 -25.06 -13.98
C GLY A 931 -6.29 -25.69 -13.01
N TRP A 932 -6.26 -27.01 -12.82
CA TRP A 932 -7.11 -27.76 -11.89
C TRP A 932 -6.57 -27.86 -10.47
N ASN A 933 -5.41 -27.29 -10.16
CA ASN A 933 -4.93 -27.24 -8.78
C ASN A 933 -5.67 -26.16 -8.00
N LEU A 934 -6.83 -26.49 -7.44
CA LEU A 934 -7.78 -25.57 -6.79
C LEU A 934 -7.54 -25.40 -5.28
N ARG A 935 -6.42 -25.87 -4.73
CA ARG A 935 -6.11 -25.74 -3.30
C ARG A 935 -6.05 -24.27 -2.87
N GLY A 936 -6.84 -23.91 -1.85
CA GLY A 936 -6.91 -22.55 -1.32
C GLY A 936 -7.62 -21.53 -2.22
N CYS A 937 -8.41 -22.01 -3.21
CA CYS A 937 -9.16 -21.19 -4.15
C CYS A 937 -10.69 -21.32 -3.96
N ASP A 938 -11.16 -21.47 -2.74
CA ASP A 938 -12.59 -21.67 -2.43
C ASP A 938 -13.44 -20.52 -2.96
N GLY A 939 -12.99 -19.26 -2.78
CA GLY A 939 -13.67 -18.09 -3.33
C GLY A 939 -13.79 -18.10 -4.85
N PHE A 940 -12.76 -18.57 -5.55
CA PHE A 940 -12.78 -18.74 -7.01
C PHE A 940 -13.86 -19.75 -7.44
N LEU A 941 -13.98 -20.89 -6.75
CA LEU A 941 -14.99 -21.92 -7.05
C LEU A 941 -16.42 -21.42 -6.77
N ILE A 942 -16.62 -20.74 -5.65
CA ILE A 942 -17.94 -20.16 -5.32
C ILE A 942 -18.37 -19.20 -6.42
N ILE A 943 -17.50 -18.31 -6.85
CA ILE A 943 -17.77 -17.32 -7.89
C ILE A 943 -18.06 -18.01 -9.23
N ALA A 944 -17.23 -18.96 -9.65
CA ALA A 944 -17.46 -19.72 -10.88
C ALA A 944 -18.83 -20.41 -10.87
N THR A 945 -19.22 -20.97 -9.73
CA THR A 945 -20.54 -21.61 -9.55
C THR A 945 -21.68 -20.59 -9.62
N VAL A 946 -21.55 -19.45 -8.94
CA VAL A 946 -22.58 -18.38 -8.94
C VAL A 946 -22.80 -17.83 -10.34
N VAL A 947 -21.74 -17.53 -11.10
CA VAL A 947 -21.83 -17.04 -12.47
C VAL A 947 -22.47 -18.09 -13.40
N THR A 948 -22.08 -19.37 -13.26
CA THR A 948 -22.67 -20.46 -14.03
C THR A 948 -24.17 -20.63 -13.75
N LEU A 949 -24.57 -20.59 -12.46
CA LEU A 949 -25.99 -20.65 -12.08
C LEU A 949 -26.76 -19.41 -12.56
N GLY A 950 -26.14 -18.24 -12.57
CA GLY A 950 -26.71 -17.02 -13.13
C GLY A 950 -27.01 -17.16 -14.63
N GLN A 951 -26.06 -17.72 -15.41
CA GLN A 951 -26.30 -18.00 -16.84
C GLN A 951 -27.43 -19.01 -17.07
N VAL A 952 -27.47 -20.07 -16.27
CA VAL A 952 -28.60 -21.02 -16.34
C VAL A 952 -29.91 -20.34 -16.01
N ALA A 953 -29.96 -19.46 -15.01
CA ALA A 953 -31.16 -18.74 -14.62
C ALA A 953 -31.62 -17.80 -15.75
N ILE A 954 -30.72 -17.05 -16.39
CA ILE A 954 -31.03 -16.17 -17.53
C ILE A 954 -31.70 -16.93 -18.65
N VAL A 955 -31.24 -18.13 -18.97
CA VAL A 955 -31.76 -18.92 -20.09
C VAL A 955 -32.98 -19.76 -19.71
N GLN A 956 -33.19 -20.09 -18.44
CA GLN A 956 -34.27 -21.00 -18.03
C GLN A 956 -35.47 -20.33 -17.37
N VAL A 957 -35.30 -19.11 -16.80
CA VAL A 957 -36.39 -18.41 -16.12
C VAL A 957 -37.17 -17.53 -17.11
N PRO A 958 -38.47 -17.76 -17.35
CA PRO A 958 -39.24 -17.04 -18.37
C PRO A 958 -39.20 -15.52 -18.29
N MET A 959 -39.17 -14.97 -17.07
CA MET A 959 -39.08 -13.52 -16.85
C MET A 959 -37.74 -12.95 -17.32
N LEU A 960 -36.64 -13.68 -17.12
CA LEU A 960 -35.30 -13.27 -17.54
C LEU A 960 -35.09 -13.51 -19.04
N ASN A 961 -35.74 -14.53 -19.64
CA ASN A 961 -35.62 -14.80 -21.08
C ASN A 961 -36.01 -13.59 -21.91
N SER A 962 -37.18 -13.01 -21.64
CA SER A 962 -37.67 -11.83 -22.36
C SER A 962 -36.75 -10.62 -22.16
N PHE A 963 -36.15 -10.49 -20.98
CA PHE A 963 -35.25 -9.40 -20.63
C PHE A 963 -33.91 -9.45 -21.36
N PHE A 964 -33.33 -10.67 -21.52
CA PHE A 964 -32.07 -10.89 -22.21
C PHE A 964 -32.24 -11.28 -23.69
N ASN A 965 -33.46 -11.28 -24.20
CA ASN A 965 -33.78 -11.74 -25.54
C ASN A 965 -33.20 -13.13 -25.84
N VAL A 966 -33.53 -14.11 -24.99
CA VAL A 966 -33.08 -15.50 -25.10
C VAL A 966 -34.28 -16.45 -25.02
N GLU A 967 -34.09 -17.68 -25.51
CA GLU A 967 -35.08 -18.75 -25.45
C GLU A 967 -34.63 -19.90 -24.56
N GLN A 968 -35.54 -20.65 -23.98
CA GLN A 968 -35.22 -21.78 -23.12
C GLN A 968 -34.50 -22.89 -23.89
N LEU A 969 -33.36 -23.35 -23.36
CA LEU A 969 -32.60 -24.44 -23.92
C LEU A 969 -32.98 -25.79 -23.28
N PRO A 970 -33.16 -26.86 -24.09
CA PRO A 970 -33.36 -28.21 -23.58
C PRO A 970 -32.18 -28.71 -22.75
N MET A 971 -32.44 -29.58 -21.76
CA MET A 971 -31.40 -30.10 -20.87
C MET A 971 -30.27 -30.86 -21.59
N LYS A 972 -30.57 -31.45 -22.74
CA LYS A 972 -29.60 -32.14 -23.58
C LYS A 972 -28.54 -31.18 -24.14
N ASP A 973 -28.96 -29.98 -24.55
CA ASP A 973 -28.07 -28.97 -25.11
C ASP A 973 -27.18 -28.38 -24.03
N TRP A 974 -27.70 -28.17 -22.81
CA TRP A 974 -26.89 -27.76 -21.67
C TRP A 974 -25.73 -28.74 -21.39
N ILE A 975 -25.99 -30.05 -21.42
CA ILE A 975 -24.92 -31.04 -21.18
C ILE A 975 -23.80 -30.88 -22.21
N ILE A 976 -24.16 -30.73 -23.49
CA ILE A 976 -23.17 -30.58 -24.58
C ILE A 976 -22.39 -29.24 -24.40
N ILE A 977 -23.08 -28.13 -24.08
CA ILE A 977 -22.48 -26.82 -23.85
C ILE A 977 -21.50 -26.86 -22.67
N PHE A 978 -21.88 -27.51 -21.56
CA PHE A 978 -20.97 -27.73 -20.43
C PHE A 978 -19.72 -28.49 -20.80
N ILE A 979 -19.88 -29.60 -21.58
CA ILE A 979 -18.74 -30.37 -22.05
C ILE A 979 -17.82 -29.54 -22.94
N LEU A 980 -18.36 -28.75 -23.86
CA LEU A 980 -17.58 -27.85 -24.72
C LEU A 980 -16.84 -26.77 -23.90
N GLY A 981 -17.49 -26.15 -22.92
CA GLY A 981 -16.87 -25.16 -22.04
C GLY A 981 -15.69 -25.72 -21.25
N PHE A 982 -15.83 -26.92 -20.72
CA PHE A 982 -14.75 -27.62 -20.01
C PHE A 982 -13.67 -28.21 -20.94
N LEU A 983 -13.98 -28.51 -22.18
CA LEU A 983 -13.00 -28.99 -23.16
C LEU A 983 -11.91 -27.93 -23.42
N VAL A 984 -12.25 -26.67 -23.35
CA VAL A 984 -11.29 -25.54 -23.43
C VAL A 984 -10.21 -25.65 -22.35
N THR A 985 -10.60 -26.00 -21.13
CA THR A 985 -9.64 -26.22 -20.02
C THR A 985 -8.80 -27.49 -20.30
N GLY A 986 -9.43 -28.57 -20.81
CA GLY A 986 -8.77 -29.84 -21.09
C GLY A 986 -7.63 -29.73 -22.11
N VAL A 987 -7.79 -28.94 -23.16
CA VAL A 987 -6.74 -28.76 -24.19
C VAL A 987 -5.44 -28.21 -23.58
N ARG A 988 -5.50 -27.26 -22.65
CA ARG A 988 -4.32 -26.77 -21.97
C ARG A 988 -3.68 -27.85 -21.08
N GLU A 989 -4.48 -28.59 -20.33
CA GLU A 989 -3.97 -29.63 -19.43
C GLU A 989 -3.27 -30.77 -20.22
N VAL A 990 -3.81 -31.17 -21.36
CA VAL A 990 -3.16 -32.11 -22.26
C VAL A 990 -1.80 -31.55 -22.73
N LYS A 991 -1.75 -30.29 -23.17
CA LYS A 991 -0.49 -29.62 -23.51
C LYS A 991 0.50 -29.60 -22.34
N HIS A 992 0.04 -29.32 -21.14
CA HIS A 992 0.87 -29.29 -19.92
C HIS A 992 1.42 -30.68 -19.57
N LEU A 993 0.63 -31.75 -19.81
CA LEU A 993 1.05 -33.16 -19.60
C LEU A 993 2.07 -33.64 -20.64
N ILE A 994 1.93 -33.20 -21.89
CA ILE A 994 2.82 -33.60 -22.99
C ILE A 994 4.18 -32.89 -22.93
N PHE A 995 4.20 -31.64 -22.50
CA PHE A 995 5.41 -30.79 -22.50
C PHE A 995 6.04 -30.58 -21.12
N LYS A 996 5.64 -31.37 -20.13
CA LYS A 996 6.28 -31.48 -18.84
C LYS A 996 7.39 -32.53 -18.88
#